data_aeac736a9f511e19db30a201da6bc255
#
_entry.id   aeac736a9f511e19db30a201da6bc255
#
_cell.length_a   1.000
_cell.length_b   1.000
_cell.length_c   1.000
_cell.angle_alpha   90.00
_cell.angle_beta   90.00
_cell.angle_gamma   90.00
#
_symmetry.space_group_name_H-M   'P 1'
#
loop_
_entity.id
_entity.type
_entity.pdbx_description
1 polymer ?
#
loop_
_entity_poly.entity_id
_entity_poly.type
_entity_poly.pdbx_seq_one_letter_code
_entity_poly.pdbx_strand_id
1 'polypeptide(L)'
;MKALTDHIQKIRFTKNSAPFALLGAMVLAYGILIPWLGFYQDDWHHVYYAYARGIDSLWELLSYDGRPFAGWVYVTGFSLLGFKPIAWQISTLILRWLTVSFIWAVFEQLWPDRTRQNFTAALFFAIYPFFLIQPLSVAYAVHWSGYLLYALSMWLMLLAVKYPRRFALFTVLALAAEAIQLFTLEYFAGIELLRPILLWFILSDENGRKKAWQVTRRWLPYLIVFTIYFIWRGFIYHSPVAARNVPRGLNGMLTSPLSTMQFILVNLLPDLVLMLFSTWFSILTPDSVDFKSTVNLFITGLSLFSAAIIYFYFWRQKGNDSAPDSHWNKQAFVLGFAAVLLGLLPAYGGEFFPHSKLAPWNARFAMGSLFGAGLLVTWALETLINSANNRRIVMALLAGLTIGFQVSSENDFRHAWEAETNFYRQLILRAPTIAPNTTFLAESEFLGLMGDYPTSFALNTLYAKPGGVSGGQARTWLFLIVSNFGGRIEALLSGIPMEDAKHSTQFSGKSTDSLIINYEPQLGQCLWVISPENANIPIVPGILKDISPLTNLNLIEQSDSPPPFLQTIFPTQPDDWCAYYQRGSLTHQLKDWNKTIALWQEASEKGFHPANGLEYLPFIEAYAQVGNWNQAFELTKTSNKLSKGMENALCSAWSRFQQQTESSPERDNAIVKVKEALGCK
;
A
#
# COMPACT_ATOMS: atom_id res chain seq x y z
N MET A 1 -7.07 -45.20 -9.72
CA MET A 1 -6.71 -44.88 -8.35
C MET A 1 -5.40 -45.54 -7.89
N LYS A 2 -5.18 -46.88 -7.99
CA LYS A 2 -3.90 -47.50 -7.56
C LYS A 2 -2.65 -46.92 -8.21
N ALA A 3 -2.64 -46.67 -9.53
CA ALA A 3 -1.48 -46.09 -10.22
C ALA A 3 -1.14 -44.62 -9.74
N LEU A 4 -2.16 -43.83 -9.38
CA LEU A 4 -2.00 -42.50 -8.85
C LEU A 4 -1.45 -42.56 -7.41
N THR A 5 -1.94 -43.48 -6.57
CA THR A 5 -1.44 -43.73 -5.23
C THR A 5 0.01 -44.22 -5.23
N ASP A 6 0.37 -45.12 -6.16
CA ASP A 6 1.76 -45.60 -6.29
C ASP A 6 2.72 -44.52 -6.81
N HIS A 7 2.25 -43.61 -7.65
CA HIS A 7 3.05 -42.47 -8.10
C HIS A 7 3.25 -41.43 -6.97
N ILE A 8 2.18 -41.11 -6.22
CA ILE A 8 2.22 -40.23 -5.06
C ILE A 8 3.13 -40.83 -3.96
N GLN A 9 3.17 -42.14 -3.78
CA GLN A 9 4.04 -42.81 -2.81
C GLN A 9 5.53 -42.67 -3.11
N LYS A 10 5.93 -42.43 -4.36
CA LYS A 10 7.32 -42.28 -4.80
C LYS A 10 7.85 -40.86 -4.66
N ILE A 11 6.99 -39.83 -4.51
CA ILE A 11 7.41 -38.44 -4.35
C ILE A 11 8.10 -38.29 -2.98
N ARG A 12 9.36 -37.85 -2.98
CA ARG A 12 10.10 -37.50 -1.77
C ARG A 12 10.78 -36.15 -1.98
N PHE A 13 10.49 -35.20 -1.11
CA PHE A 13 11.11 -33.89 -1.13
C PHE A 13 12.47 -33.90 -0.46
N THR A 14 13.46 -33.38 -1.13
CA THR A 14 14.81 -33.14 -0.61
C THR A 14 14.95 -31.71 -0.14
N LYS A 15 16.02 -31.38 0.58
CA LYS A 15 16.30 -29.99 0.96
C LYS A 15 16.35 -29.03 -0.23
N ASN A 16 16.76 -29.47 -1.41
CA ASN A 16 16.81 -28.63 -2.62
C ASN A 16 15.43 -28.19 -3.12
N SER A 17 14.35 -28.86 -2.71
CA SER A 17 12.99 -28.43 -3.05
C SER A 17 12.46 -27.27 -2.17
N ALA A 18 13.15 -26.95 -1.06
CA ALA A 18 12.69 -25.95 -0.11
C ALA A 18 12.48 -24.54 -0.71
N PRO A 19 13.40 -23.98 -1.51
CA PRO A 19 13.18 -22.66 -2.12
C PRO A 19 11.94 -22.63 -3.03
N PHE A 20 11.68 -23.71 -3.77
CA PHE A 20 10.50 -23.81 -4.64
C PHE A 20 9.21 -24.00 -3.85
N ALA A 21 9.23 -24.76 -2.76
CA ALA A 21 8.09 -24.90 -1.86
C ALA A 21 7.77 -23.58 -1.14
N LEU A 22 8.79 -22.81 -0.76
CA LEU A 22 8.63 -21.45 -0.23
C LEU A 22 8.03 -20.51 -1.28
N LEU A 23 8.49 -20.57 -2.54
CA LEU A 23 7.88 -19.82 -3.64
C LEU A 23 6.40 -20.18 -3.81
N GLY A 24 6.07 -21.47 -3.81
CA GLY A 24 4.68 -21.92 -3.90
C GLY A 24 3.79 -21.37 -2.78
N ALA A 25 4.27 -21.41 -1.53
CA ALA A 25 3.55 -20.83 -0.40
C ALA A 25 3.36 -19.31 -0.53
N MET A 26 4.39 -18.61 -1.02
CA MET A 26 4.33 -17.16 -1.24
C MET A 26 3.42 -16.78 -2.42
N VAL A 27 3.39 -17.58 -3.49
CA VAL A 27 2.44 -17.39 -4.59
C VAL A 27 1.01 -17.58 -4.10
N LEU A 28 0.75 -18.54 -3.22
CA LEU A 28 -0.57 -18.72 -2.62
C LEU A 28 -0.94 -17.56 -1.68
N ALA A 29 0.01 -16.98 -0.97
CA ALA A 29 -0.22 -15.89 -0.02
C ALA A 29 -0.32 -14.51 -0.69
N TYR A 30 0.51 -14.24 -1.72
CA TYR A 30 0.72 -12.90 -2.28
C TYR A 30 0.63 -12.86 -3.81
N GLY A 31 0.55 -13.99 -4.48
CA GLY A 31 0.61 -14.06 -5.94
C GLY A 31 -0.75 -14.08 -6.62
N ILE A 32 -1.77 -14.60 -5.95
CA ILE A 32 -3.08 -14.87 -6.54
C ILE A 32 -3.78 -13.59 -7.01
N LEU A 33 -3.69 -12.52 -6.23
CA LEU A 33 -4.37 -11.26 -6.51
C LEU A 33 -3.54 -10.24 -7.31
N ILE A 34 -2.27 -10.52 -7.61
CA ILE A 34 -1.38 -9.62 -8.36
C ILE A 34 -2.01 -8.99 -9.60
N PRO A 35 -2.79 -9.71 -10.45
CA PRO A 35 -3.38 -9.10 -11.65
C PRO A 35 -4.37 -7.96 -11.36
N TRP A 36 -4.89 -7.87 -10.15
CA TRP A 36 -5.87 -6.88 -9.70
C TRP A 36 -5.33 -5.87 -8.68
N LEU A 37 -4.02 -5.90 -8.42
CA LEU A 37 -3.35 -4.95 -7.53
C LEU A 37 -2.77 -3.77 -8.30
N GLY A 38 -2.73 -2.61 -7.65
CA GLY A 38 -2.31 -1.33 -8.21
C GLY A 38 -1.09 -0.71 -7.54
N PHE A 39 -1.08 0.61 -7.54
CA PHE A 39 -0.19 1.47 -6.75
C PHE A 39 -0.95 2.08 -5.59
N TYR A 40 -0.32 2.17 -4.43
CA TYR A 40 -0.95 2.63 -3.20
C TYR A 40 -0.02 3.56 -2.43
N GLN A 41 -0.58 4.50 -1.68
CA GLN A 41 0.18 5.34 -0.74
C GLN A 41 1.50 5.86 -1.31
N ASP A 42 2.62 5.48 -0.67
CA ASP A 42 3.97 5.91 -1.02
C ASP A 42 4.42 5.47 -2.43
N ASP A 43 3.73 4.54 -3.11
CA ASP A 43 4.03 4.21 -4.50
C ASP A 43 3.84 5.44 -5.39
N TRP A 44 2.78 6.25 -5.15
CA TRP A 44 2.39 7.33 -6.02
C TRP A 44 3.40 8.48 -6.11
N HIS A 45 4.10 8.83 -5.03
CA HIS A 45 5.12 9.86 -5.16
C HIS A 45 6.33 9.37 -5.96
N HIS A 46 6.74 8.09 -5.84
CA HIS A 46 7.78 7.52 -6.69
C HIS A 46 7.35 7.50 -8.17
N VAL A 47 6.10 7.10 -8.45
CA VAL A 47 5.52 7.11 -9.80
C VAL A 47 5.49 8.54 -10.36
N TYR A 48 5.06 9.53 -9.57
CA TYR A 48 5.05 10.94 -9.97
C TYR A 48 6.44 11.46 -10.36
N TYR A 49 7.43 11.22 -9.48
CA TYR A 49 8.79 11.66 -9.78
C TYR A 49 9.31 10.98 -11.04
N ALA A 50 9.17 9.68 -11.16
CA ALA A 50 9.65 8.95 -12.33
C ALA A 50 8.95 9.37 -13.63
N TYR A 51 7.61 9.54 -13.62
CA TYR A 51 6.83 9.82 -14.80
C TYR A 51 6.82 11.30 -15.16
N ALA A 52 6.40 12.15 -14.23
CA ALA A 52 6.16 13.56 -14.50
C ALA A 52 7.46 14.38 -14.55
N ARG A 53 8.45 14.03 -13.73
CA ARG A 53 9.73 14.74 -13.62
C ARG A 53 10.90 14.02 -14.31
N GLY A 54 10.70 12.76 -14.73
CA GLY A 54 11.72 11.90 -15.32
C GLY A 54 12.45 11.04 -14.30
N ILE A 55 12.88 9.84 -14.71
CA ILE A 55 13.43 8.80 -13.81
C ILE A 55 14.61 9.30 -12.97
N ASP A 56 15.45 10.17 -13.50
CA ASP A 56 16.62 10.72 -12.78
C ASP A 56 16.23 11.59 -11.58
N SER A 57 15.02 12.14 -11.54
CA SER A 57 14.52 12.90 -10.40
C SER A 57 14.34 12.07 -9.12
N LEU A 58 14.35 10.75 -9.24
CA LEU A 58 14.31 9.83 -8.11
C LEU A 58 15.58 9.94 -7.22
N TRP A 59 16.73 10.30 -7.79
CA TRP A 59 17.92 10.60 -6.98
C TRP A 59 17.71 11.83 -6.09
N GLU A 60 17.06 12.86 -6.62
CA GLU A 60 16.70 14.06 -5.85
C GLU A 60 15.71 13.70 -4.73
N LEU A 61 14.63 12.97 -5.06
CA LEU A 61 13.64 12.52 -4.09
C LEU A 61 14.30 11.77 -2.92
N LEU A 62 15.13 10.76 -3.22
CA LEU A 62 15.73 9.93 -2.19
C LEU A 62 16.82 10.68 -1.39
N SER A 63 17.52 11.62 -2.04
CA SER A 63 18.46 12.52 -1.34
C SER A 63 17.71 13.43 -0.37
N TYR A 64 16.59 14.01 -0.79
CA TYR A 64 15.72 14.81 0.07
C TYR A 64 15.19 13.97 1.24
N ASP A 65 14.85 12.72 1.01
CA ASP A 65 14.39 11.78 2.04
C ASP A 65 15.49 11.22 2.95
N GLY A 66 16.72 11.65 2.76
CA GLY A 66 17.84 11.26 3.61
C GLY A 66 18.48 9.93 3.24
N ARG A 67 18.19 9.38 2.04
CA ARG A 67 18.67 8.09 1.53
C ARG A 67 19.23 8.20 0.11
N PRO A 68 20.29 9.01 -0.10
CA PRO A 68 20.78 9.35 -1.45
C PRO A 68 21.10 8.13 -2.29
N PHE A 69 21.63 7.06 -1.69
CA PHE A 69 21.97 5.85 -2.43
C PHE A 69 20.77 4.94 -2.75
N ALA A 70 19.60 5.11 -2.09
CA ALA A 70 18.44 4.28 -2.37
C ALA A 70 17.87 4.50 -3.79
N GLY A 71 18.21 5.61 -4.44
CA GLY A 71 17.82 5.96 -5.79
C GLY A 71 18.09 4.86 -6.83
N TRP A 72 19.17 4.08 -6.68
CA TRP A 72 19.50 3.02 -7.64
C TRP A 72 18.41 1.97 -7.79
N VAL A 73 17.70 1.63 -6.71
CA VAL A 73 16.60 0.64 -6.75
C VAL A 73 15.46 1.14 -7.64
N TYR A 74 15.07 2.38 -7.46
CA TYR A 74 13.94 2.97 -8.17
C TYR A 74 14.30 3.33 -9.60
N VAL A 75 15.47 3.93 -9.83
CA VAL A 75 15.94 4.25 -11.20
C VAL A 75 16.05 2.99 -12.03
N THR A 76 16.68 1.94 -11.50
CA THR A 76 16.78 0.64 -12.20
C THR A 76 15.38 0.01 -12.36
N GLY A 77 14.56 0.06 -11.30
CA GLY A 77 13.21 -0.49 -11.31
C GLY A 77 12.33 0.15 -12.39
N PHE A 78 12.20 1.48 -12.42
CA PHE A 78 11.37 2.16 -13.44
C PHE A 78 11.95 2.01 -14.85
N SER A 79 13.27 1.95 -15.00
CA SER A 79 13.89 1.71 -16.30
C SER A 79 13.60 0.32 -16.87
N LEU A 80 13.49 -0.71 -16.02
CA LEU A 80 13.25 -2.09 -16.43
C LEU A 80 11.76 -2.47 -16.46
N LEU A 81 10.99 -2.04 -15.46
CA LEU A 81 9.60 -2.46 -15.23
C LEU A 81 8.60 -1.44 -15.78
N GLY A 82 9.02 -0.19 -16.00
CA GLY A 82 8.14 0.91 -16.39
C GLY A 82 7.08 1.22 -15.33
N PHE A 83 5.88 1.61 -15.79
CA PHE A 83 4.79 2.11 -14.94
C PHE A 83 3.63 1.11 -14.80
N LYS A 84 3.85 -0.18 -15.07
CA LYS A 84 2.81 -1.21 -14.93
C LYS A 84 2.82 -1.80 -13.53
N PRO A 85 1.73 -1.67 -12.73
CA PRO A 85 1.68 -2.19 -11.36
C PRO A 85 2.05 -3.66 -11.27
N ILE A 86 1.52 -4.50 -12.16
CA ILE A 86 1.77 -5.94 -12.17
C ILE A 86 3.27 -6.30 -12.22
N ALA A 87 4.07 -5.53 -12.96
CA ALA A 87 5.51 -5.78 -13.07
C ALA A 87 6.23 -5.52 -11.73
N TRP A 88 5.83 -4.49 -11.00
CA TRP A 88 6.34 -4.16 -9.68
C TRP A 88 5.91 -5.18 -8.64
N GLN A 89 4.63 -5.62 -8.66
CA GLN A 89 4.11 -6.66 -7.76
C GLN A 89 4.90 -7.97 -7.91
N ILE A 90 5.12 -8.42 -9.15
CA ILE A 90 5.91 -9.64 -9.43
C ILE A 90 7.36 -9.46 -8.98
N SER A 91 7.99 -8.33 -9.31
CA SER A 91 9.38 -8.04 -8.94
C SER A 91 9.59 -8.07 -7.41
N THR A 92 8.69 -7.44 -6.66
CA THR A 92 8.78 -7.39 -5.19
C THR A 92 8.54 -8.75 -4.56
N LEU A 93 7.63 -9.56 -5.13
CA LEU A 93 7.43 -10.94 -4.70
C LEU A 93 8.70 -11.80 -4.94
N ILE A 94 9.38 -11.61 -6.07
CA ILE A 94 10.65 -12.29 -6.38
C ILE A 94 11.75 -11.85 -5.39
N LEU A 95 11.87 -10.55 -5.10
CA LEU A 95 12.84 -10.05 -4.12
C LEU A 95 12.60 -10.64 -2.73
N ARG A 96 11.33 -10.72 -2.30
CA ARG A 96 10.94 -11.37 -1.04
C ARG A 96 11.29 -12.86 -1.05
N TRP A 97 10.96 -13.58 -2.12
CA TRP A 97 11.30 -14.99 -2.27
C TRP A 97 12.80 -15.26 -2.20
N LEU A 98 13.61 -14.46 -2.87
CA LEU A 98 15.07 -14.58 -2.82
C LEU A 98 15.58 -14.30 -1.40
N THR A 99 15.04 -13.28 -0.73
CA THR A 99 15.38 -12.98 0.68
C THR A 99 15.11 -14.17 1.59
N VAL A 100 13.91 -14.74 1.51
CA VAL A 100 13.49 -15.89 2.30
C VAL A 100 14.39 -17.12 1.99
N SER A 101 14.72 -17.32 0.72
CA SER A 101 15.58 -18.42 0.29
C SER A 101 17.01 -18.30 0.82
N PHE A 102 17.58 -17.09 0.89
CA PHE A 102 18.90 -16.89 1.50
C PHE A 102 18.86 -17.01 3.02
N ILE A 103 17.80 -16.56 3.71
CA ILE A 103 17.62 -16.79 5.15
C ILE A 103 17.50 -18.30 5.43
N TRP A 104 16.72 -19.05 4.62
CA TRP A 104 16.69 -20.50 4.70
C TRP A 104 18.10 -21.10 4.49
N ALA A 105 18.85 -20.62 3.51
CA ALA A 105 20.20 -21.09 3.25
C ALA A 105 21.17 -20.78 4.42
N VAL A 106 21.00 -19.67 5.14
CA VAL A 106 21.71 -19.37 6.39
C VAL A 106 21.40 -20.45 7.43
N PHE A 107 20.12 -20.78 7.65
CA PHE A 107 19.73 -21.82 8.60
C PHE A 107 20.30 -23.21 8.22
N GLU A 108 20.33 -23.56 6.92
CA GLU A 108 20.95 -24.80 6.44
C GLU A 108 22.47 -24.86 6.65
N GLN A 109 23.16 -23.71 6.70
CA GLN A 109 24.57 -23.69 7.07
C GLN A 109 24.77 -23.89 8.59
N LEU A 110 23.89 -23.34 9.40
CA LEU A 110 23.95 -23.45 10.87
C LEU A 110 23.52 -24.84 11.36
N TRP A 111 22.44 -25.37 10.77
CA TRP A 111 21.79 -26.60 11.23
C TRP A 111 21.48 -27.55 10.06
N PRO A 112 22.50 -28.15 9.42
CA PRO A 112 22.34 -28.93 8.19
C PRO A 112 21.45 -30.18 8.35
N ASP A 113 21.36 -30.71 9.58
CA ASP A 113 20.56 -31.90 9.90
C ASP A 113 19.10 -31.56 10.35
N ARG A 114 18.73 -30.28 10.34
CA ARG A 114 17.43 -29.76 10.79
C ARG A 114 16.59 -29.20 9.65
N THR A 115 16.58 -29.89 8.51
CA THR A 115 15.95 -29.42 7.27
C THR A 115 14.48 -29.02 7.43
N ARG A 116 13.72 -29.75 8.26
CA ARG A 116 12.31 -29.40 8.49
C ARG A 116 12.18 -28.13 9.33
N GLN A 117 12.93 -28.01 10.42
CA GLN A 117 12.94 -26.82 11.27
C GLN A 117 13.38 -25.58 10.49
N ASN A 118 14.45 -25.71 9.69
CA ASN A 118 14.96 -24.65 8.83
C ASN A 118 13.90 -24.19 7.82
N PHE A 119 13.21 -25.16 7.17
CA PHE A 119 12.12 -24.85 6.24
C PHE A 119 10.95 -24.16 6.94
N THR A 120 10.53 -24.67 8.13
CA THR A 120 9.40 -24.12 8.89
C THR A 120 9.70 -22.68 9.33
N ALA A 121 10.89 -22.41 9.84
CA ALA A 121 11.30 -21.05 10.23
C ALA A 121 11.30 -20.09 9.04
N ALA A 122 11.81 -20.53 7.89
CA ALA A 122 11.78 -19.74 6.66
C ALA A 122 10.35 -19.55 6.13
N LEU A 123 9.47 -20.57 6.25
CA LEU A 123 8.06 -20.48 5.87
C LEU A 123 7.32 -19.46 6.74
N PHE A 124 7.45 -19.53 8.07
CA PHE A 124 6.81 -18.55 8.95
C PHE A 124 7.39 -17.15 8.75
N PHE A 125 8.67 -16.98 8.45
CA PHE A 125 9.20 -15.69 8.03
C PHE A 125 8.55 -15.21 6.73
N ALA A 126 8.41 -16.09 5.72
CA ALA A 126 7.85 -15.77 4.42
C ALA A 126 6.42 -15.22 4.49
N ILE A 127 5.59 -15.79 5.37
CA ILE A 127 4.15 -15.48 5.47
C ILE A 127 3.75 -14.83 6.79
N TYR A 128 4.71 -14.28 7.56
CA TYR A 128 4.46 -13.76 8.91
C TYR A 128 3.28 -12.78 8.93
N PRO A 129 2.26 -12.98 9.79
CA PRO A 129 0.99 -12.25 9.70
C PRO A 129 1.05 -10.80 10.18
N PHE A 130 2.21 -10.29 10.51
CA PHE A 130 2.43 -8.91 10.92
C PHE A 130 2.65 -7.94 9.75
N PHE A 131 3.28 -8.40 8.64
CA PHE A 131 3.60 -7.55 7.50
C PHE A 131 2.52 -7.68 6.42
N LEU A 132 1.55 -6.77 6.42
CA LEU A 132 0.36 -6.77 5.56
C LEU A 132 0.44 -5.80 4.38
N ILE A 133 1.58 -5.13 4.18
CA ILE A 133 1.76 -4.06 3.19
C ILE A 133 2.61 -4.50 1.99
N GLN A 134 2.59 -5.79 1.67
CA GLN A 134 3.24 -6.32 0.47
C GLN A 134 2.77 -5.66 -0.83
N PRO A 135 1.47 -5.27 -0.99
CA PRO A 135 1.00 -4.63 -2.22
C PRO A 135 1.56 -3.25 -2.51
N LEU A 136 2.20 -2.55 -1.55
CA LEU A 136 2.95 -1.33 -1.82
C LEU A 136 4.27 -1.69 -2.52
N SER A 137 4.17 -2.15 -3.75
CA SER A 137 5.27 -2.84 -4.43
C SER A 137 6.42 -1.93 -4.83
N VAL A 138 6.15 -0.67 -5.19
CA VAL A 138 7.19 0.31 -5.51
C VAL A 138 7.89 0.76 -4.23
N ALA A 139 7.13 1.23 -3.24
CA ALA A 139 7.68 1.76 -1.99
C ALA A 139 8.52 0.71 -1.22
N TYR A 140 8.12 -0.57 -1.26
CA TYR A 140 8.84 -1.63 -0.55
C TYR A 140 9.86 -2.39 -1.40
N ALA A 141 10.05 -2.04 -2.68
CA ALA A 141 11.14 -2.58 -3.49
C ALA A 141 12.52 -2.35 -2.84
N VAL A 142 12.76 -1.16 -2.28
CA VAL A 142 14.00 -0.82 -1.59
C VAL A 142 14.19 -1.62 -0.30
N HIS A 143 13.11 -1.90 0.43
CA HIS A 143 13.16 -2.69 1.66
C HIS A 143 13.52 -4.15 1.36
N TRP A 144 12.85 -4.77 0.39
CA TRP A 144 13.15 -6.15 0.00
C TRP A 144 14.51 -6.27 -0.68
N SER A 145 14.97 -5.27 -1.46
CA SER A 145 16.32 -5.23 -2.01
C SER A 145 17.41 -5.16 -0.92
N GLY A 146 17.21 -4.29 0.07
CA GLY A 146 18.11 -4.18 1.22
C GLY A 146 18.14 -5.48 2.04
N TYR A 147 16.97 -6.08 2.29
CA TYR A 147 16.88 -7.33 3.04
C TYR A 147 17.52 -8.51 2.29
N LEU A 148 17.35 -8.56 0.97
CA LEU A 148 18.01 -9.55 0.11
C LEU A 148 19.53 -9.46 0.22
N LEU A 149 20.08 -8.25 0.12
CA LEU A 149 21.52 -8.01 0.22
C LEU A 149 22.05 -8.37 1.62
N TYR A 150 21.31 -8.07 2.69
CA TYR A 150 21.61 -8.52 4.05
C TYR A 150 21.68 -10.05 4.12
N ALA A 151 20.63 -10.74 3.68
CA ALA A 151 20.56 -12.21 3.75
C ALA A 151 21.64 -12.88 2.91
N LEU A 152 21.92 -12.34 1.71
CA LEU A 152 23.02 -12.77 0.84
C LEU A 152 24.37 -12.59 1.52
N SER A 153 24.62 -11.42 2.16
CA SER A 153 25.86 -11.13 2.88
C SER A 153 26.08 -12.10 4.04
N MET A 154 25.04 -12.38 4.82
CA MET A 154 25.12 -13.36 5.91
C MET A 154 25.45 -14.78 5.40
N TRP A 155 24.78 -15.23 4.34
CA TRP A 155 25.02 -16.51 3.74
C TRP A 155 26.45 -16.63 3.19
N LEU A 156 26.96 -15.62 2.46
CA LEU A 156 28.32 -15.58 1.94
C LEU A 156 29.36 -15.57 3.06
N MET A 157 29.14 -14.86 4.16
CA MET A 157 29.99 -14.89 5.35
C MET A 157 30.12 -16.32 5.92
N LEU A 158 29.02 -17.06 6.02
CA LEU A 158 29.05 -18.44 6.49
C LEU A 158 29.75 -19.36 5.50
N LEU A 159 29.59 -19.16 4.18
CA LEU A 159 30.33 -19.89 3.15
C LEU A 159 31.83 -19.62 3.21
N ALA A 160 32.27 -18.39 3.51
CA ALA A 160 33.68 -18.06 3.69
C ALA A 160 34.31 -18.89 4.82
N VAL A 161 33.55 -19.11 5.91
CA VAL A 161 34.00 -19.99 7.00
C VAL A 161 34.10 -21.45 6.55
N LYS A 162 33.11 -21.93 5.80
CA LYS A 162 33.01 -23.34 5.37
C LYS A 162 34.02 -23.72 4.28
N TYR A 163 34.37 -22.77 3.41
CA TYR A 163 35.28 -23.01 2.27
C TYR A 163 36.56 -22.16 2.36
N PRO A 164 37.54 -22.54 3.18
CA PRO A 164 38.75 -21.74 3.42
C PRO A 164 39.54 -21.38 2.15
N ARG A 165 39.51 -22.25 1.13
CA ARG A 165 40.18 -21.97 -0.16
C ARG A 165 39.56 -20.80 -0.93
N ARG A 166 38.29 -20.46 -0.67
CA ARG A 166 37.54 -19.35 -1.29
C ARG A 166 37.20 -18.25 -0.30
N PHE A 167 37.84 -18.25 0.86
CA PHE A 167 37.57 -17.31 1.96
C PHE A 167 37.58 -15.86 1.48
N ALA A 168 38.64 -15.43 0.78
CA ALA A 168 38.76 -14.05 0.31
C ALA A 168 37.60 -13.66 -0.64
N LEU A 169 37.26 -14.53 -1.60
CA LEU A 169 36.20 -14.29 -2.56
C LEU A 169 34.85 -14.07 -1.85
N PHE A 170 34.45 -15.03 -1.00
CA PHE A 170 33.17 -14.94 -0.31
C PHE A 170 33.13 -13.78 0.68
N THR A 171 34.23 -13.45 1.35
CA THR A 171 34.31 -12.31 2.26
C THR A 171 34.18 -10.99 1.49
N VAL A 172 34.86 -10.80 0.36
CA VAL A 172 34.73 -9.58 -0.45
C VAL A 172 33.31 -9.40 -0.98
N LEU A 173 32.68 -10.46 -1.49
CA LEU A 173 31.30 -10.41 -1.95
C LEU A 173 30.31 -10.11 -0.80
N ALA A 174 30.54 -10.68 0.38
CA ALA A 174 29.74 -10.44 1.56
C ALA A 174 29.85 -8.98 2.04
N LEU A 175 31.07 -8.43 2.06
CA LEU A 175 31.32 -7.02 2.42
C LEU A 175 30.71 -6.06 1.40
N ALA A 176 30.78 -6.39 0.11
CA ALA A 176 30.14 -5.58 -0.93
C ALA A 176 28.61 -5.55 -0.75
N ALA A 177 27.99 -6.72 -0.51
CA ALA A 177 26.56 -6.81 -0.26
C ALA A 177 26.13 -6.04 1.02
N GLU A 178 26.92 -6.13 2.10
CA GLU A 178 26.70 -5.37 3.34
C GLU A 178 26.81 -3.86 3.09
N ALA A 179 27.86 -3.41 2.40
CA ALA A 179 28.03 -2.00 2.11
C ALA A 179 26.86 -1.45 1.27
N ILE A 180 26.50 -2.14 0.18
CA ILE A 180 25.36 -1.70 -0.66
C ILE A 180 24.09 -1.66 0.18
N GLN A 181 23.81 -2.67 1.01
CA GLN A 181 22.64 -2.72 1.87
C GLN A 181 22.58 -1.55 2.85
N LEU A 182 23.66 -1.32 3.63
CA LEU A 182 23.69 -0.26 4.64
C LEU A 182 23.52 1.13 4.04
N PHE A 183 24.19 1.42 2.92
CA PHE A 183 24.07 2.71 2.25
C PHE A 183 22.73 2.88 1.51
N THR A 184 22.05 1.78 1.14
CA THR A 184 20.72 1.83 0.53
C THR A 184 19.64 2.10 1.57
N LEU A 185 19.63 1.34 2.68
CA LEU A 185 18.56 1.41 3.67
C LEU A 185 19.02 0.98 5.06
N GLU A 186 18.87 1.84 6.06
CA GLU A 186 19.28 1.62 7.44
C GLU A 186 18.43 0.64 8.25
N TYR A 187 17.28 0.21 7.74
CA TYR A 187 16.30 -0.63 8.47
C TYR A 187 16.88 -1.94 9.00
N PHE A 188 17.91 -2.46 8.37
CA PHE A 188 18.55 -3.74 8.71
C PHE A 188 19.86 -3.58 9.49
N ALA A 189 20.26 -2.34 9.81
CA ALA A 189 21.51 -2.08 10.51
C ALA A 189 21.58 -2.78 11.88
N GLY A 190 20.48 -2.86 12.61
CA GLY A 190 20.48 -3.54 13.92
C GLY A 190 20.79 -5.03 13.83
N ILE A 191 20.25 -5.73 12.83
CA ILE A 191 20.49 -7.17 12.67
C ILE A 191 21.87 -7.51 12.11
N GLU A 192 22.67 -6.54 11.65
CA GLU A 192 24.09 -6.71 11.36
C GLU A 192 24.87 -7.19 12.61
N LEU A 193 24.43 -6.81 13.80
CA LEU A 193 24.99 -7.26 15.06
C LEU A 193 24.76 -8.75 15.37
N LEU A 194 24.01 -9.47 14.55
CA LEU A 194 23.87 -10.93 14.64
C LEU A 194 25.07 -11.69 14.11
N ARG A 195 25.96 -11.08 13.31
CA ARG A 195 27.12 -11.73 12.71
C ARG A 195 28.00 -12.47 13.72
N PRO A 196 28.40 -11.90 14.87
CA PRO A 196 29.17 -12.63 15.86
C PRO A 196 28.43 -13.85 16.43
N ILE A 197 27.10 -13.80 16.58
CA ILE A 197 26.29 -14.93 17.03
C ILE A 197 26.33 -16.07 16.00
N LEU A 198 26.11 -15.75 14.71
CA LEU A 198 26.17 -16.71 13.62
C LEU A 198 27.56 -17.34 13.48
N LEU A 199 28.63 -16.53 13.58
CA LEU A 199 30.01 -17.00 13.57
C LEU A 199 30.31 -17.88 14.77
N TRP A 200 29.77 -17.55 15.96
CA TRP A 200 29.91 -18.37 17.15
C TRP A 200 29.25 -19.74 16.97
N PHE A 201 28.12 -19.83 16.30
CA PHE A 201 27.42 -21.10 16.11
C PHE A 201 28.12 -22.03 15.10
N ILE A 202 28.71 -21.48 14.02
CA ILE A 202 29.35 -22.28 12.97
C ILE A 202 30.80 -22.70 13.31
N LEU A 203 31.48 -21.97 14.20
CA LEU A 203 32.86 -22.28 14.58
C LEU A 203 32.90 -23.38 15.66
N SER A 204 33.73 -24.38 15.46
CA SER A 204 33.80 -25.61 16.27
C SER A 204 35.00 -25.66 17.23
N ASP A 205 35.54 -24.55 17.70
CA ASP A 205 36.65 -24.57 18.65
C ASP A 205 36.17 -24.84 20.07
N GLU A 206 36.76 -25.80 20.77
CA GLU A 206 36.40 -26.18 22.13
C GLU A 206 36.90 -25.15 23.16
N ASN A 207 37.98 -24.43 22.86
CA ASN A 207 38.51 -23.40 23.74
C ASN A 207 37.77 -22.07 23.55
N GLY A 208 36.93 -21.67 24.51
CA GLY A 208 36.09 -20.47 24.45
C GLY A 208 36.88 -19.18 24.15
N ARG A 209 38.09 -19.02 24.65
CA ARG A 209 38.95 -17.85 24.39
C ARG A 209 39.45 -17.81 22.96
N LYS A 210 39.87 -18.95 22.42
CA LYS A 210 40.31 -19.07 21.01
C LYS A 210 39.11 -18.85 20.08
N LYS A 211 37.97 -19.42 20.40
CA LYS A 211 36.72 -19.25 19.65
C LYS A 211 36.30 -17.78 19.60
N ALA A 212 36.31 -17.09 20.74
CA ALA A 212 36.00 -15.66 20.80
C ALA A 212 36.93 -14.83 19.90
N TRP A 213 38.24 -15.12 19.94
CA TRP A 213 39.22 -14.45 19.10
C TRP A 213 38.98 -14.72 17.61
N GLN A 214 38.66 -15.95 17.22
CA GLN A 214 38.33 -16.28 15.84
C GLN A 214 37.06 -15.59 15.36
N VAL A 215 36.01 -15.50 16.20
CA VAL A 215 34.79 -14.76 15.93
C VAL A 215 35.12 -13.28 15.68
N THR A 216 35.85 -12.65 16.61
CA THR A 216 36.19 -11.23 16.51
C THR A 216 37.00 -10.94 15.24
N ARG A 217 38.03 -11.76 14.95
CA ARG A 217 38.86 -11.59 13.76
C ARG A 217 38.08 -11.68 12.45
N ARG A 218 37.08 -12.60 12.39
CA ARG A 218 36.26 -12.79 11.18
C ARG A 218 35.14 -11.77 11.07
N TRP A 219 34.64 -11.24 12.20
CA TRP A 219 33.64 -10.19 12.24
C TRP A 219 34.25 -8.81 11.96
N LEU A 220 35.48 -8.55 12.32
CA LEU A 220 36.13 -7.23 12.22
C LEU A 220 35.97 -6.54 10.86
N PRO A 221 36.12 -7.20 9.69
CA PRO A 221 35.93 -6.57 8.39
C PRO A 221 34.50 -5.99 8.22
N TYR A 222 33.49 -6.71 8.67
CA TYR A 222 32.08 -6.29 8.64
C TYR A 222 31.85 -5.13 9.60
N LEU A 223 32.39 -5.22 10.80
CA LEU A 223 32.30 -4.13 11.79
C LEU A 223 32.95 -2.83 11.27
N ILE A 224 33.99 -2.93 10.47
CA ILE A 224 34.63 -1.75 9.82
C ILE A 224 33.65 -1.12 8.83
N VAL A 225 32.99 -1.89 7.95
CA VAL A 225 32.01 -1.39 6.98
C VAL A 225 30.83 -0.74 7.73
N PHE A 226 30.31 -1.42 8.75
CA PHE A 226 29.25 -0.90 9.63
C PHE A 226 29.64 0.43 10.26
N THR A 227 30.86 0.53 10.82
CA THR A 227 31.38 1.74 11.45
C THR A 227 31.53 2.88 10.43
N ILE A 228 32.06 2.60 9.24
CA ILE A 228 32.20 3.58 8.15
C ILE A 228 30.81 4.14 7.78
N TYR A 229 29.81 3.27 7.64
CA TYR A 229 28.43 3.72 7.38
C TYR A 229 27.92 4.68 8.45
N PHE A 230 28.09 4.36 9.75
CA PHE A 230 27.62 5.22 10.83
C PHE A 230 28.37 6.53 10.92
N ILE A 231 29.69 6.54 10.68
CA ILE A 231 30.48 7.77 10.59
C ILE A 231 30.00 8.63 9.43
N TRP A 232 29.81 8.03 8.25
CA TRP A 232 29.25 8.75 7.09
C TRP A 232 27.87 9.32 7.39
N ARG A 233 26.96 8.51 7.92
CA ARG A 233 25.57 8.90 8.18
C ARG A 233 25.43 9.94 9.28
N GLY A 234 26.27 9.86 10.32
CA GLY A 234 26.20 10.75 11.48
C GLY A 234 26.98 12.05 11.35
N PHE A 235 28.08 12.08 10.57
CA PHE A 235 29.02 13.20 10.55
C PHE A 235 29.26 13.81 9.16
N ILE A 236 29.08 13.06 8.09
CA ILE A 236 29.41 13.50 6.73
C ILE A 236 28.16 13.87 5.94
N TYR A 237 27.17 13.02 5.95
CA TYR A 237 25.96 13.24 5.18
C TYR A 237 24.95 14.13 5.95
N HIS A 238 24.48 15.19 5.27
CA HIS A 238 23.44 16.07 5.78
C HIS A 238 22.26 16.09 4.79
N SER A 239 21.10 15.63 5.27
CA SER A 239 19.85 15.77 4.53
C SER A 239 19.42 17.24 4.47
N PRO A 240 18.81 17.70 3.36
CA PRO A 240 18.17 19.02 3.29
C PRO A 240 17.10 19.21 4.38
N VAL A 241 16.49 18.13 4.86
CA VAL A 241 15.52 18.14 5.95
C VAL A 241 16.24 17.97 7.28
N ALA A 242 16.43 19.04 8.03
CA ALA A 242 17.18 19.05 9.29
C ALA A 242 16.72 17.96 10.28
N ALA A 243 15.40 17.70 10.36
CA ALA A 243 14.82 16.68 11.24
C ALA A 243 15.26 15.23 10.90
N ARG A 244 15.86 15.00 9.72
CA ARG A 244 16.33 13.68 9.26
C ARG A 244 17.84 13.48 9.53
N ASN A 245 18.55 14.50 9.97
CA ASN A 245 20.01 14.41 10.19
C ASN A 245 20.38 13.68 11.47
N VAL A 246 19.62 13.88 12.55
CA VAL A 246 19.85 13.19 13.82
C VAL A 246 18.57 12.43 14.22
N PRO A 247 18.60 11.09 14.29
CA PRO A 247 17.49 10.32 14.79
C PRO A 247 17.12 10.73 16.21
N ARG A 248 15.82 10.95 16.47
CA ARG A 248 15.33 11.47 17.76
C ARG A 248 15.74 10.63 18.95
N GLY A 249 15.60 9.30 18.84
CA GLY A 249 16.00 8.38 19.90
C GLY A 249 17.50 8.39 20.19
N LEU A 250 18.35 8.57 19.15
CA LEU A 250 19.79 8.72 19.36
C LEU A 250 20.12 10.05 20.06
N ASN A 251 19.48 11.13 19.64
CA ASN A 251 19.63 12.43 20.32
C ASN A 251 19.16 12.35 21.78
N GLY A 252 18.03 11.70 22.04
CA GLY A 252 17.52 11.44 23.39
C GLY A 252 18.51 10.65 24.25
N MET A 253 19.15 9.61 23.69
CA MET A 253 20.20 8.82 24.40
C MET A 253 21.41 9.66 24.75
N LEU A 254 21.77 10.66 23.94
CA LEU A 254 22.90 11.57 24.21
C LEU A 254 22.55 12.66 25.23
N THR A 255 21.32 13.17 25.21
CA THR A 255 20.89 14.30 26.08
C THR A 255 20.23 13.86 27.38
N SER A 256 19.49 12.77 27.37
CA SER A 256 18.69 12.29 28.51
C SER A 256 18.62 10.74 28.50
N PRO A 257 19.74 10.02 28.76
CA PRO A 257 19.84 8.58 28.54
C PRO A 257 18.85 7.75 29.36
N LEU A 258 18.61 8.11 30.63
CA LEU A 258 17.72 7.35 31.52
C LEU A 258 16.26 7.46 31.06
N SER A 259 15.77 8.64 30.73
CA SER A 259 14.41 8.86 30.28
C SER A 259 14.17 8.20 28.91
N THR A 260 15.15 8.27 28.00
CA THR A 260 15.08 7.60 26.70
C THR A 260 15.08 6.08 26.85
N MET A 261 15.92 5.53 27.72
CA MET A 261 15.91 4.09 28.01
C MET A 261 14.58 3.64 28.61
N GLN A 262 14.04 4.37 29.57
CA GLN A 262 12.72 4.11 30.13
C GLN A 262 11.63 4.16 29.04
N PHE A 263 11.65 5.16 28.19
CA PHE A 263 10.72 5.29 27.08
C PHE A 263 10.81 4.10 26.09
N ILE A 264 12.02 3.68 25.72
CA ILE A 264 12.24 2.48 24.89
C ILE A 264 11.67 1.24 25.57
N LEU A 265 11.96 1.00 26.84
CA LEU A 265 11.51 -0.18 27.57
C LEU A 265 9.97 -0.25 27.70
N VAL A 266 9.32 0.89 27.93
CA VAL A 266 7.84 0.98 28.02
C VAL A 266 7.19 0.62 26.69
N ASN A 267 7.78 1.01 25.56
CA ASN A 267 7.24 0.71 24.23
C ASN A 267 7.64 -0.70 23.72
N LEU A 268 8.74 -1.25 24.20
CA LEU A 268 9.25 -2.55 23.76
C LEU A 268 8.30 -3.70 24.08
N LEU A 269 7.72 -3.71 25.28
CA LEU A 269 6.81 -4.78 25.68
C LEU A 269 5.53 -4.83 24.82
N PRO A 270 4.82 -3.72 24.56
CA PRO A 270 3.71 -3.70 23.61
C PRO A 270 4.09 -4.20 22.20
N ASP A 271 5.26 -3.82 21.68
CA ASP A 271 5.72 -4.26 20.37
C ASP A 271 6.00 -5.77 20.33
N LEU A 272 6.65 -6.31 21.36
CA LEU A 272 6.90 -7.73 21.48
C LEU A 272 5.59 -8.53 21.59
N VAL A 273 4.64 -8.06 22.42
CA VAL A 273 3.32 -8.70 22.55
C VAL A 273 2.57 -8.64 21.23
N LEU A 274 2.57 -7.50 20.55
CA LEU A 274 1.90 -7.36 19.25
C LEU A 274 2.51 -8.30 18.21
N MET A 275 3.83 -8.29 18.06
CA MET A 275 4.51 -9.07 17.04
C MET A 275 4.49 -10.58 17.29
N LEU A 276 4.73 -11.01 18.52
CA LEU A 276 4.90 -12.44 18.84
C LEU A 276 3.59 -13.15 19.17
N PHE A 277 2.58 -12.41 19.65
CA PHE A 277 1.33 -12.98 20.12
C PHE A 277 0.09 -12.42 19.44
N SER A 278 -0.19 -11.10 19.56
CA SER A 278 -1.46 -10.53 19.11
C SER A 278 -1.73 -10.72 17.62
N THR A 279 -0.70 -10.63 16.80
CA THR A 279 -0.81 -10.84 15.33
C THR A 279 -1.32 -12.26 14.97
N TRP A 280 -1.06 -13.27 15.79
CA TRP A 280 -1.55 -14.62 15.56
C TRP A 280 -3.03 -14.80 15.93
N PHE A 281 -3.53 -13.99 16.86
CA PHE A 281 -4.96 -13.94 17.18
C PHE A 281 -5.76 -13.18 16.11
N SER A 282 -5.14 -12.21 15.44
CA SER A 282 -5.78 -11.47 14.35
C SER A 282 -6.19 -12.35 13.16
N ILE A 283 -5.52 -13.50 12.98
CA ILE A 283 -5.88 -14.50 11.95
C ILE A 283 -7.27 -15.10 12.18
N LEU A 284 -7.75 -15.08 13.43
CA LEU A 284 -9.02 -15.69 13.86
C LEU A 284 -10.10 -14.67 14.20
N THR A 285 -10.00 -13.46 13.66
CA THR A 285 -11.02 -12.42 13.90
C THR A 285 -12.38 -12.82 13.30
N PRO A 286 -13.52 -12.39 13.91
CA PRO A 286 -14.86 -12.72 13.43
C PRO A 286 -15.08 -12.36 11.95
N ASP A 287 -14.51 -11.26 11.48
CA ASP A 287 -14.63 -10.80 10.10
C ASP A 287 -13.98 -11.76 9.09
N SER A 288 -12.93 -12.49 9.50
CA SER A 288 -12.28 -13.51 8.68
C SER A 288 -13.05 -14.84 8.65
N VAL A 289 -14.08 -15.02 9.48
CA VAL A 289 -14.83 -16.29 9.67
C VAL A 289 -16.31 -16.16 9.28
N ASP A 290 -16.71 -15.09 8.60
CA ASP A 290 -18.08 -14.97 8.09
C ASP A 290 -18.30 -15.89 6.88
N PHE A 291 -18.92 -17.05 7.13
CA PHE A 291 -19.27 -18.04 6.11
C PHE A 291 -20.43 -17.65 5.20
N LYS A 292 -21.06 -16.50 5.39
CA LYS A 292 -22.11 -15.98 4.48
C LYS A 292 -21.51 -15.30 3.26
N SER A 293 -20.26 -14.83 3.34
CA SER A 293 -19.54 -14.21 2.25
C SER A 293 -18.89 -15.27 1.35
N THR A 294 -19.14 -15.20 0.03
CA THR A 294 -18.48 -16.05 -0.97
C THR A 294 -16.95 -15.89 -0.95
N VAL A 295 -16.47 -14.67 -0.68
CA VAL A 295 -15.04 -14.37 -0.56
C VAL A 295 -14.45 -15.10 0.63
N ASN A 296 -15.11 -15.06 1.80
CA ASN A 296 -14.62 -15.74 2.99
C ASN A 296 -14.67 -17.27 2.86
N LEU A 297 -15.66 -17.81 2.13
CA LEU A 297 -15.67 -19.24 1.78
C LEU A 297 -14.48 -19.61 0.90
N PHE A 298 -14.16 -18.79 -0.11
CA PHE A 298 -12.98 -19.01 -0.96
C PHE A 298 -11.68 -18.94 -0.12
N ILE A 299 -11.51 -17.93 0.73
CA ILE A 299 -10.33 -17.77 1.60
C ILE A 299 -10.20 -18.97 2.55
N THR A 300 -11.30 -19.42 3.15
CA THR A 300 -11.30 -20.60 4.02
C THR A 300 -10.90 -21.87 3.24
N GLY A 301 -11.45 -22.06 2.06
CA GLY A 301 -11.08 -23.16 1.17
C GLY A 301 -9.60 -23.13 0.79
N LEU A 302 -9.08 -21.95 0.44
CA LEU A 302 -7.67 -21.73 0.14
C LEU A 302 -6.77 -22.00 1.35
N SER A 303 -7.18 -21.59 2.55
CA SER A 303 -6.46 -21.86 3.80
C SER A 303 -6.32 -23.36 4.06
N LEU A 304 -7.42 -24.10 3.94
CA LEU A 304 -7.43 -25.56 4.12
C LEU A 304 -6.62 -26.28 3.04
N PHE A 305 -6.75 -25.84 1.78
CA PHE A 305 -5.98 -26.37 0.66
C PHE A 305 -4.48 -26.15 0.86
N SER A 306 -4.09 -24.95 1.26
CA SER A 306 -2.69 -24.59 1.58
C SER A 306 -2.16 -25.42 2.74
N ALA A 307 -2.95 -25.57 3.81
CA ALA A 307 -2.60 -26.44 4.95
C ALA A 307 -2.39 -27.89 4.50
N ALA A 308 -3.26 -28.43 3.64
CA ALA A 308 -3.13 -29.80 3.11
C ALA A 308 -1.85 -29.96 2.28
N ILE A 309 -1.51 -29.01 1.42
CA ILE A 309 -0.28 -29.04 0.62
C ILE A 309 0.95 -28.99 1.52
N ILE A 310 0.96 -28.08 2.51
CA ILE A 310 2.10 -27.92 3.44
C ILE A 310 2.25 -29.17 4.31
N TYR A 311 1.12 -29.73 4.81
CA TYR A 311 1.15 -31.00 5.53
C TYR A 311 1.72 -32.13 4.67
N PHE A 312 1.28 -32.25 3.41
CA PHE A 312 1.79 -33.24 2.45
C PHE A 312 3.30 -33.05 2.23
N TYR A 313 3.77 -31.82 2.08
CA TYR A 313 5.20 -31.50 1.97
C TYR A 313 5.98 -31.97 3.18
N PHE A 314 5.53 -31.65 4.42
CA PHE A 314 6.15 -32.13 5.66
C PHE A 314 6.17 -33.64 5.78
N TRP A 315 5.06 -34.29 5.39
CA TRP A 315 4.95 -35.76 5.45
C TRP A 315 5.91 -36.45 4.49
N ARG A 316 6.17 -35.85 3.32
CA ARG A 316 7.04 -36.40 2.27
C ARG A 316 8.48 -35.91 2.32
N GLN A 317 8.79 -34.97 3.18
CA GLN A 317 10.14 -34.44 3.34
C GLN A 317 11.06 -35.50 3.95
N LYS A 318 12.19 -35.75 3.29
CA LYS A 318 13.25 -36.57 3.88
C LYS A 318 13.92 -35.78 5.01
N GLY A 319 13.80 -36.25 6.23
CA GLY A 319 14.45 -35.62 7.39
C GLY A 319 14.31 -36.49 8.64
N ASN A 320 15.13 -36.20 9.62
CA ASN A 320 15.07 -36.86 10.93
C ASN A 320 13.91 -36.26 11.74
N ASP A 321 12.89 -37.07 12.07
CA ASP A 321 11.72 -36.66 12.87
C ASP A 321 12.00 -36.64 14.39
N SER A 322 13.26 -36.87 14.79
CA SER A 322 13.63 -36.76 16.19
C SER A 322 13.38 -35.38 16.76
N ALA A 323 12.95 -35.33 18.01
CA ALA A 323 12.80 -34.07 18.72
C ALA A 323 14.13 -33.28 18.67
N PRO A 324 14.07 -31.93 18.58
CA PRO A 324 15.27 -31.12 18.59
C PRO A 324 16.06 -31.38 19.86
N ASP A 325 17.37 -31.49 19.73
CA ASP A 325 18.27 -31.61 20.87
C ASP A 325 18.37 -30.27 21.63
N SER A 326 18.89 -30.33 22.83
CA SER A 326 19.07 -29.16 23.70
C SER A 326 19.95 -28.09 23.06
N HIS A 327 20.84 -28.48 22.12
CA HIS A 327 21.77 -27.58 21.45
C HIS A 327 21.04 -26.72 20.42
N TRP A 328 20.23 -27.32 19.53
CA TRP A 328 19.39 -26.57 18.58
C TRP A 328 18.42 -25.65 19.29
N ASN A 329 17.73 -26.16 20.34
CA ASN A 329 16.78 -25.38 21.11
C ASN A 329 17.39 -24.10 21.69
N LYS A 330 18.58 -24.17 22.29
CA LYS A 330 19.28 -23.00 22.81
C LYS A 330 19.70 -22.03 21.73
N GLN A 331 20.26 -22.53 20.62
CA GLN A 331 20.73 -21.69 19.53
C GLN A 331 19.57 -21.00 18.79
N ALA A 332 18.48 -21.73 18.50
CA ALA A 332 17.30 -21.19 17.84
C ALA A 332 16.63 -20.11 18.69
N PHE A 333 16.47 -20.33 19.99
CA PHE A 333 15.96 -19.33 20.92
C PHE A 333 16.84 -18.08 20.99
N VAL A 334 18.15 -18.24 21.20
CA VAL A 334 19.10 -17.12 21.31
C VAL A 334 19.13 -16.31 20.02
N LEU A 335 19.22 -16.97 18.86
CA LEU A 335 19.24 -16.29 17.56
C LEU A 335 17.91 -15.58 17.28
N GLY A 336 16.79 -16.28 17.49
CA GLY A 336 15.45 -15.73 17.26
C GLY A 336 15.17 -14.51 18.13
N PHE A 337 15.46 -14.62 19.43
CA PHE A 337 15.24 -13.53 20.39
C PHE A 337 16.16 -12.34 20.12
N ALA A 338 17.46 -12.57 19.87
CA ALA A 338 18.40 -11.53 19.48
C ALA A 338 17.97 -10.85 18.18
N ALA A 339 17.52 -11.60 17.17
CA ALA A 339 17.06 -11.05 15.91
C ALA A 339 15.81 -10.17 16.06
N VAL A 340 14.87 -10.56 16.93
CA VAL A 340 13.68 -9.74 17.22
C VAL A 340 14.09 -8.41 17.86
N LEU A 341 14.92 -8.45 18.90
CA LEU A 341 15.35 -7.24 19.61
C LEU A 341 16.21 -6.32 18.72
N LEU A 342 17.22 -6.89 18.06
CA LEU A 342 18.13 -6.13 17.22
C LEU A 342 17.44 -5.59 15.95
N GLY A 343 16.45 -6.30 15.44
CA GLY A 343 15.65 -5.86 14.30
C GLY A 343 14.79 -4.63 14.58
N LEU A 344 14.41 -4.39 15.84
CA LEU A 344 13.68 -3.19 16.27
C LEU A 344 14.59 -1.97 16.51
N LEU A 345 15.90 -2.15 16.71
CA LEU A 345 16.80 -1.05 17.08
C LEU A 345 16.76 0.15 16.11
N PRO A 346 16.79 -0.03 14.77
CA PRO A 346 16.76 1.13 13.86
C PRO A 346 15.48 1.95 14.00
N ALA A 347 14.33 1.29 14.21
CA ALA A 347 13.05 1.93 14.42
C ALA A 347 13.03 2.75 15.73
N TYR A 348 13.52 2.16 16.81
CA TYR A 348 13.63 2.85 18.11
C TYR A 348 14.60 4.04 18.05
N GLY A 349 15.66 3.92 17.25
CA GLY A 349 16.56 5.06 16.97
C GLY A 349 15.85 6.27 16.35
N GLY A 350 14.78 6.03 15.59
CA GLY A 350 13.93 7.05 14.99
C GLY A 350 12.68 7.40 15.81
N GLU A 351 12.45 6.77 16.96
CA GLU A 351 11.22 6.83 17.77
C GLU A 351 9.98 6.36 16.99
N PHE A 352 10.14 5.34 16.14
CA PHE A 352 9.06 4.68 15.44
C PHE A 352 8.71 3.35 16.12
N PHE A 353 7.45 3.17 16.51
CA PHE A 353 6.98 2.00 17.22
C PHE A 353 5.96 1.21 16.39
N PRO A 354 6.17 -0.10 16.18
CA PRO A 354 5.22 -0.95 15.47
C PRO A 354 3.80 -0.92 16.01
N HIS A 355 3.61 -0.81 17.33
CA HIS A 355 2.28 -0.79 17.98
C HIS A 355 1.55 0.56 17.87
N SER A 356 2.19 1.61 17.38
CA SER A 356 1.52 2.91 17.27
C SER A 356 0.34 2.86 16.29
N LYS A 357 -0.66 3.74 16.48
CA LYS A 357 -1.99 3.69 15.86
C LYS A 357 -2.04 3.76 14.32
N LEU A 358 -0.90 3.90 13.66
CA LEU A 358 -0.79 3.95 12.19
C LEU A 358 -0.61 2.55 11.56
N ALA A 359 -1.22 1.51 12.14
CA ALA A 359 -1.32 0.21 11.48
C ALA A 359 -2.20 0.32 10.23
N PRO A 360 -1.87 -0.37 9.11
CA PRO A 360 -0.78 -1.36 8.92
C PRO A 360 0.60 -0.76 8.60
N TRP A 361 0.71 0.56 8.36
CA TRP A 361 1.93 1.20 7.84
C TRP A 361 3.16 1.00 8.73
N ASN A 362 2.97 0.93 10.04
CA ASN A 362 4.06 0.76 11.01
C ASN A 362 4.65 -0.65 11.04
N ALA A 363 4.01 -1.63 10.42
CA ALA A 363 4.56 -2.99 10.31
C ALA A 363 5.95 -3.03 9.64
N ARG A 364 6.27 -2.04 8.78
CA ARG A 364 7.58 -1.90 8.15
C ARG A 364 8.73 -1.78 9.15
N PHE A 365 8.50 -1.16 10.30
CA PHE A 365 9.53 -0.94 11.33
C PHE A 365 9.97 -2.22 12.03
N ALA A 366 9.19 -3.29 11.91
CA ALA A 366 9.53 -4.61 12.43
C ALA A 366 10.11 -5.57 11.38
N MET A 367 10.30 -5.17 10.12
CA MET A 367 10.77 -6.07 9.05
C MET A 367 12.06 -6.81 9.44
N GLY A 368 13.03 -6.12 10.04
CA GLY A 368 14.28 -6.73 10.50
C GLY A 368 14.09 -7.85 11.53
N SER A 369 13.00 -7.81 12.28
CA SER A 369 12.68 -8.78 13.35
C SER A 369 11.95 -10.02 12.84
N LEU A 370 11.35 -9.99 11.64
CA LEU A 370 10.40 -11.02 11.21
C LEU A 370 11.02 -12.41 11.06
N PHE A 371 12.28 -12.53 10.58
CA PHE A 371 12.90 -13.86 10.48
C PHE A 371 13.19 -14.44 11.85
N GLY A 372 13.57 -13.61 12.82
CA GLY A 372 13.73 -14.00 14.22
C GLY A 372 12.41 -14.45 14.85
N ALA A 373 11.34 -13.72 14.58
CA ALA A 373 9.99 -14.08 15.03
C ALA A 373 9.52 -15.41 14.41
N GLY A 374 9.73 -15.64 13.11
CA GLY A 374 9.46 -16.92 12.45
C GLY A 374 10.25 -18.09 13.04
N LEU A 375 11.51 -17.85 13.41
CA LEU A 375 12.35 -18.83 14.11
C LEU A 375 11.84 -19.12 15.54
N LEU A 376 11.42 -18.09 16.28
CA LEU A 376 10.86 -18.26 17.63
C LEU A 376 9.52 -19.03 17.61
N VAL A 377 8.64 -18.77 16.66
CA VAL A 377 7.40 -19.54 16.49
C VAL A 377 7.73 -21.00 16.20
N THR A 378 8.69 -21.27 15.32
CA THR A 378 9.15 -22.64 15.03
C THR A 378 9.72 -23.30 16.29
N TRP A 379 10.58 -22.60 17.01
CA TRP A 379 11.14 -23.08 18.28
C TRP A 379 10.06 -23.41 19.30
N ALA A 380 9.07 -22.54 19.49
CA ALA A 380 7.97 -22.77 20.41
C ALA A 380 7.15 -24.01 20.03
N LEU A 381 6.80 -24.18 18.76
CA LEU A 381 6.05 -25.34 18.28
C LEU A 381 6.85 -26.65 18.42
N GLU A 382 8.16 -26.61 18.16
CA GLU A 382 9.05 -27.77 18.30
C GLU A 382 9.23 -28.16 19.78
N THR A 383 9.20 -27.22 20.72
CA THR A 383 9.38 -27.49 22.15
C THR A 383 8.08 -27.82 22.85
N LEU A 384 6.96 -27.21 22.50
CA LEU A 384 5.67 -27.40 23.16
C LEU A 384 4.92 -28.66 22.69
N ILE A 385 5.14 -29.09 21.43
CA ILE A 385 4.40 -30.21 20.84
C ILE A 385 5.32 -31.42 20.67
N ASN A 386 5.17 -32.40 21.58
CA ASN A 386 6.02 -33.61 21.60
C ASN A 386 5.77 -34.54 20.40
N SER A 387 4.50 -34.73 20.00
CA SER A 387 4.14 -35.63 18.91
C SER A 387 4.56 -35.03 17.55
N ALA A 388 5.41 -35.72 16.79
CA ALA A 388 5.87 -35.30 15.47
C ALA A 388 4.70 -35.11 14.50
N ASN A 389 3.67 -35.94 14.55
CA ASN A 389 2.51 -35.81 13.66
C ASN A 389 1.64 -34.60 14.03
N ASN A 390 1.36 -34.40 15.33
CA ASN A 390 0.59 -33.24 15.80
C ASN A 390 1.30 -31.93 15.47
N ARG A 391 2.62 -31.91 15.60
CA ARG A 391 3.48 -30.78 15.25
C ARG A 391 3.36 -30.42 13.76
N ARG A 392 3.42 -31.41 12.85
CA ARG A 392 3.21 -31.20 11.41
C ARG A 392 1.81 -30.64 11.12
N ILE A 393 0.77 -31.18 11.76
CA ILE A 393 -0.61 -30.73 11.59
C ILE A 393 -0.75 -29.27 12.03
N VAL A 394 -0.28 -28.94 13.25
CA VAL A 394 -0.39 -27.57 13.78
C VAL A 394 0.38 -26.57 12.94
N MET A 395 1.63 -26.90 12.55
CA MET A 395 2.42 -26.04 11.66
C MET A 395 1.76 -25.82 10.31
N ALA A 396 1.19 -26.87 9.71
CA ALA A 396 0.50 -26.77 8.44
C ALA A 396 -0.80 -25.96 8.54
N LEU A 397 -1.58 -26.15 9.60
CA LEU A 397 -2.80 -25.39 9.86
C LEU A 397 -2.49 -23.90 10.08
N LEU A 398 -1.52 -23.59 10.95
CA LEU A 398 -1.11 -22.19 11.16
C LEU A 398 -0.63 -21.54 9.87
N ALA A 399 0.20 -22.23 9.07
CA ALA A 399 0.67 -21.70 7.80
C ALA A 399 -0.48 -21.51 6.80
N GLY A 400 -1.42 -22.47 6.69
CA GLY A 400 -2.58 -22.34 5.82
C GLY A 400 -3.50 -21.20 6.21
N LEU A 401 -3.80 -21.05 7.51
CA LEU A 401 -4.61 -19.93 8.02
C LEU A 401 -3.92 -18.59 7.77
N THR A 402 -2.60 -18.52 7.95
CA THR A 402 -1.83 -17.30 7.68
C THR A 402 -1.84 -16.95 6.20
N ILE A 403 -1.75 -17.93 5.29
CA ILE A 403 -1.89 -17.71 3.85
C ILE A 403 -3.25 -17.10 3.53
N GLY A 404 -4.34 -17.67 4.08
CA GLY A 404 -5.67 -17.11 3.89
C GLY A 404 -5.81 -15.69 4.43
N PHE A 405 -5.23 -15.41 5.59
CA PHE A 405 -5.21 -14.06 6.18
C PHE A 405 -4.46 -13.06 5.30
N GLN A 406 -3.32 -13.44 4.71
CA GLN A 406 -2.61 -12.57 3.77
C GLN A 406 -3.44 -12.30 2.51
N VAL A 407 -4.12 -13.31 1.95
CA VAL A 407 -5.02 -13.12 0.80
C VAL A 407 -6.22 -12.22 1.16
N SER A 408 -6.76 -12.34 2.37
CA SER A 408 -7.82 -11.42 2.86
C SER A 408 -7.33 -9.98 2.88
N SER A 409 -6.14 -9.75 3.45
CA SER A 409 -5.54 -8.41 3.46
C SER A 409 -5.28 -7.88 2.04
N GLU A 410 -4.77 -8.70 1.13
CA GLU A 410 -4.57 -8.28 -0.27
C GLU A 410 -5.89 -8.00 -1.00
N ASN A 411 -6.98 -8.65 -0.61
CA ASN A 411 -8.29 -8.35 -1.17
C ASN A 411 -8.79 -6.96 -0.80
N ASP A 412 -8.43 -6.44 0.38
CA ASP A 412 -8.71 -5.04 0.75
C ASP A 412 -7.97 -4.07 -0.17
N PHE A 413 -6.71 -4.36 -0.49
CA PHE A 413 -5.95 -3.59 -1.48
C PHE A 413 -6.55 -3.68 -2.89
N ARG A 414 -7.05 -4.85 -3.29
CA ARG A 414 -7.75 -5.00 -4.57
C ARG A 414 -9.00 -4.10 -4.65
N HIS A 415 -9.80 -4.05 -3.60
CA HIS A 415 -10.97 -3.16 -3.54
C HIS A 415 -10.56 -1.68 -3.52
N ALA A 416 -9.49 -1.34 -2.79
CA ALA A 416 -8.96 0.02 -2.82
C ALA A 416 -8.52 0.43 -4.24
N TRP A 417 -7.81 -0.45 -4.95
CA TRP A 417 -7.40 -0.20 -6.34
C TRP A 417 -8.59 -0.04 -7.30
N GLU A 418 -9.62 -0.83 -7.12
CA GLU A 418 -10.86 -0.71 -7.89
C GLU A 418 -11.52 0.66 -7.65
N ALA A 419 -11.61 1.10 -6.40
CA ALA A 419 -12.13 2.42 -6.05
C ALA A 419 -11.27 3.56 -6.62
N GLU A 420 -9.94 3.45 -6.53
CA GLU A 420 -9.00 4.42 -7.10
C GLU A 420 -9.15 4.52 -8.62
N THR A 421 -9.15 3.40 -9.33
CA THR A 421 -9.27 3.39 -10.80
C THR A 421 -10.59 3.99 -11.26
N ASN A 422 -11.69 3.68 -10.56
CA ASN A 422 -13.00 4.26 -10.84
C ASN A 422 -13.04 5.76 -10.58
N PHE A 423 -12.44 6.22 -9.48
CA PHE A 423 -12.35 7.65 -9.17
C PHE A 423 -11.57 8.41 -10.24
N TYR A 424 -10.35 7.98 -10.58
CA TYR A 424 -9.51 8.68 -11.55
C TYR A 424 -10.12 8.67 -12.95
N ARG A 425 -10.74 7.56 -13.36
CA ARG A 425 -11.47 7.49 -14.64
C ARG A 425 -12.62 8.50 -14.69
N GLN A 426 -13.44 8.55 -13.65
CA GLN A 426 -14.56 9.49 -13.56
C GLN A 426 -14.07 10.93 -13.54
N LEU A 427 -13.01 11.22 -12.77
CA LEU A 427 -12.44 12.55 -12.70
C LEU A 427 -11.98 13.06 -14.06
N ILE A 428 -11.31 12.23 -14.84
CA ILE A 428 -10.84 12.63 -16.18
C ILE A 428 -11.98 12.81 -17.18
N LEU A 429 -13.02 11.98 -17.09
CA LEU A 429 -14.21 12.16 -17.92
C LEU A 429 -14.95 13.47 -17.56
N ARG A 430 -14.91 13.88 -16.28
CA ARG A 430 -15.52 15.12 -15.79
C ARG A 430 -14.63 16.35 -16.02
N ALA A 431 -13.34 16.20 -15.84
CA ALA A 431 -12.33 17.25 -15.94
C ALA A 431 -11.12 16.74 -16.75
N PRO A 432 -11.22 16.73 -18.10
CA PRO A 432 -10.14 16.21 -18.96
C PRO A 432 -8.81 16.93 -18.78
N THR A 433 -8.85 18.21 -18.46
CA THR A 433 -7.70 19.05 -18.09
C THR A 433 -8.14 20.01 -16.98
N ILE A 434 -7.21 20.34 -16.09
CA ILE A 434 -7.41 21.33 -15.03
C ILE A 434 -6.38 22.44 -15.11
N ALA A 435 -6.78 23.66 -14.73
CA ALA A 435 -5.90 24.81 -14.65
C ALA A 435 -4.79 24.57 -13.59
N PRO A 436 -3.58 25.17 -13.77
CA PRO A 436 -2.57 25.16 -12.72
C PRO A 436 -3.07 25.79 -11.42
N ASN A 437 -2.49 25.36 -10.29
CA ASN A 437 -2.82 25.84 -8.95
C ASN A 437 -4.26 25.52 -8.48
N THR A 438 -4.93 24.56 -9.15
CA THR A 438 -6.25 24.10 -8.75
C THR A 438 -6.17 23.34 -7.42
N THR A 439 -6.97 23.75 -6.45
CA THR A 439 -7.14 23.07 -5.17
C THR A 439 -8.31 22.09 -5.27
N PHE A 440 -8.12 20.84 -4.85
CA PHE A 440 -9.23 19.92 -4.60
C PHE A 440 -9.59 19.97 -3.13
N LEU A 441 -10.89 20.04 -2.83
CA LEU A 441 -11.43 19.98 -1.47
C LEU A 441 -12.38 18.79 -1.35
N ALA A 442 -12.16 17.95 -0.35
CA ALA A 442 -13.07 16.88 0.04
C ALA A 442 -13.32 16.95 1.55
N GLU A 443 -14.45 16.43 2.04
CA GLU A 443 -14.76 16.43 3.45
C GLU A 443 -13.73 15.65 4.26
N SER A 444 -13.52 14.40 3.88
CA SER A 444 -12.62 13.44 4.54
C SER A 444 -12.02 12.48 3.51
N GLU A 445 -11.25 11.52 3.97
CA GLU A 445 -10.67 10.46 3.13
C GLU A 445 -11.78 9.63 2.47
N PHE A 446 -11.73 9.50 1.15
CA PHE A 446 -12.73 8.81 0.34
C PHE A 446 -12.15 7.66 -0.49
N LEU A 447 -10.82 7.56 -0.57
CA LEU A 447 -10.12 6.42 -1.15
C LEU A 447 -9.43 5.64 -0.04
N GLY A 448 -9.87 4.42 0.18
CA GLY A 448 -9.25 3.54 1.16
C GLY A 448 -7.77 3.30 0.86
N LEU A 449 -6.95 3.21 1.89
CA LEU A 449 -5.49 2.99 1.78
C LEU A 449 -4.73 4.10 1.03
N MET A 450 -5.34 5.28 0.90
CA MET A 450 -4.73 6.50 0.36
C MET A 450 -4.71 7.58 1.46
N GLY A 451 -4.46 8.76 1.16
CA GLY A 451 -4.54 9.94 2.03
C GLY A 451 -4.45 11.18 1.15
N ASP A 452 -4.33 12.35 1.73
CA ASP A 452 -4.26 13.61 1.00
C ASP A 452 -3.05 13.69 0.07
N TYR A 453 -1.83 13.47 0.57
CA TYR A 453 -0.62 13.61 -0.24
C TYR A 453 -0.45 12.51 -1.31
N PRO A 454 -0.73 11.21 -1.06
CA PRO A 454 -0.65 10.21 -2.12
C PRO A 454 -1.64 10.48 -3.25
N THR A 455 -2.88 10.87 -2.89
CA THR A 455 -3.89 11.25 -3.88
C THR A 455 -3.45 12.50 -4.66
N SER A 456 -2.81 13.48 -4.01
CA SER A 456 -2.25 14.66 -4.69
C SER A 456 -1.17 14.27 -5.69
N PHE A 457 -0.26 13.35 -5.35
CA PHE A 457 0.74 12.85 -6.30
C PHE A 457 0.12 12.07 -7.46
N ALA A 458 -0.91 11.24 -7.19
CA ALA A 458 -1.65 10.55 -8.23
C ALA A 458 -2.33 11.54 -9.20
N LEU A 459 -3.01 12.57 -8.68
CA LEU A 459 -3.63 13.62 -9.47
C LEU A 459 -2.61 14.35 -10.35
N ASN A 460 -1.46 14.74 -9.78
CA ASN A 460 -0.39 15.39 -10.54
C ASN A 460 0.21 14.46 -11.60
N THR A 461 0.28 13.17 -11.37
CA THR A 461 0.73 12.19 -12.35
C THR A 461 -0.25 12.06 -13.51
N LEU A 462 -1.56 12.02 -13.19
CA LEU A 462 -2.62 11.91 -14.20
C LEU A 462 -2.61 13.05 -15.22
N TYR A 463 -2.44 14.28 -14.74
CA TYR A 463 -2.46 15.48 -15.58
C TYR A 463 -1.09 15.87 -16.14
N ALA A 464 -0.03 15.12 -15.82
CA ALA A 464 1.31 15.38 -16.34
C ALA A 464 1.55 14.77 -17.72
N LYS A 465 2.46 15.40 -18.48
CA LYS A 465 3.12 14.75 -19.62
C LYS A 465 4.41 14.08 -19.12
N PRO A 466 4.86 12.98 -19.75
CA PRO A 466 6.14 12.36 -19.40
C PRO A 466 7.30 13.36 -19.44
N GLY A 467 8.02 13.52 -18.32
CA GLY A 467 9.13 14.46 -18.19
C GLY A 467 8.73 15.94 -18.35
N GLY A 468 7.43 16.26 -18.33
CA GLY A 468 6.93 17.60 -18.62
C GLY A 468 6.91 18.56 -17.42
N VAL A 469 7.25 18.09 -16.22
CA VAL A 469 7.28 18.91 -15.01
C VAL A 469 8.74 19.22 -14.64
N SER A 470 9.11 20.49 -14.77
CA SER A 470 10.40 20.99 -14.30
C SER A 470 10.25 21.62 -12.90
N GLY A 471 11.20 21.32 -12.01
CA GLY A 471 11.17 21.84 -10.65
C GLY A 471 10.22 21.11 -9.70
N GLY A 472 10.03 21.65 -8.50
CA GLY A 472 9.25 21.06 -7.42
C GLY A 472 7.81 21.54 -7.32
N GLN A 473 7.26 22.27 -8.31
CA GLN A 473 5.91 22.82 -8.23
C GLN A 473 4.86 21.82 -8.72
N ALA A 474 3.92 21.48 -7.82
CA ALA A 474 2.74 20.67 -8.16
C ALA A 474 1.67 21.52 -8.85
N ARG A 475 0.96 20.90 -9.81
CA ARG A 475 -0.13 21.55 -10.54
C ARG A 475 -1.41 21.65 -9.71
N THR A 476 -1.64 20.67 -8.84
CA THR A 476 -2.85 20.55 -8.02
C THR A 476 -2.54 19.89 -6.68
N TRP A 477 -3.44 20.06 -5.71
CA TRP A 477 -3.34 19.42 -4.40
C TRP A 477 -4.70 19.15 -3.80
N LEU A 478 -4.83 18.00 -3.14
CA LEU A 478 -6.03 17.64 -2.38
C LEU A 478 -5.87 18.02 -0.91
N PHE A 479 -6.84 18.72 -0.39
CA PHE A 479 -7.00 18.99 1.04
C PHE A 479 -8.26 18.31 1.58
N LEU A 480 -8.12 17.63 2.71
CA LEU A 480 -9.21 17.01 3.43
C LEU A 480 -9.66 17.97 4.54
N ILE A 481 -10.87 18.50 4.44
CA ILE A 481 -11.33 19.61 5.30
C ILE A 481 -11.31 19.24 6.77
N VAL A 482 -11.77 18.03 7.12
CA VAL A 482 -11.78 17.56 8.51
C VAL A 482 -10.37 17.43 9.06
N SER A 483 -9.46 16.82 8.29
CA SER A 483 -8.08 16.56 8.74
C SER A 483 -7.21 17.83 8.73
N ASN A 484 -7.25 18.61 7.64
CA ASN A 484 -6.35 19.77 7.48
C ASN A 484 -6.84 21.03 8.21
N PHE A 485 -8.17 21.18 8.37
CA PHE A 485 -8.76 22.39 8.94
C PHE A 485 -9.59 22.14 10.21
N GLY A 486 -9.66 20.90 10.69
CA GLY A 486 -10.47 20.53 11.85
C GLY A 486 -11.97 20.81 11.66
N GLY A 487 -12.46 20.78 10.40
CA GLY A 487 -13.83 21.10 10.04
C GLY A 487 -14.19 22.60 10.06
N ARG A 488 -13.22 23.47 10.35
CA ARG A 488 -13.45 24.95 10.36
C ARG A 488 -13.37 25.49 8.93
N ILE A 489 -14.51 25.95 8.40
CA ILE A 489 -14.65 26.37 7.00
C ILE A 489 -14.60 27.88 6.80
N GLU A 490 -14.77 28.68 7.84
CA GLU A 490 -14.80 30.15 7.75
C GLU A 490 -13.55 30.74 7.09
N ALA A 491 -12.38 30.19 7.43
CA ALA A 491 -11.13 30.62 6.84
C ALA A 491 -11.09 30.31 5.32
N LEU A 492 -11.58 29.14 4.90
CA LEU A 492 -11.65 28.77 3.49
C LEU A 492 -12.50 29.74 2.68
N LEU A 493 -13.67 30.13 3.23
CA LEU A 493 -14.58 31.06 2.58
C LEU A 493 -14.00 32.48 2.41
N SER A 494 -13.00 32.83 3.21
CA SER A 494 -12.33 34.16 3.09
C SER A 494 -11.26 34.23 1.98
N GLY A 495 -10.99 33.16 1.28
CA GLY A 495 -10.03 33.18 0.15
C GLY A 495 -8.57 33.01 0.59
N ILE A 496 -8.29 32.17 1.59
CA ILE A 496 -6.92 31.99 2.09
C ILE A 496 -5.98 31.33 1.08
N PRO A 497 -4.64 31.57 1.18
CA PRO A 497 -3.65 30.77 0.49
C PRO A 497 -3.76 29.29 0.90
N MET A 498 -3.64 28.42 -0.09
CA MET A 498 -3.64 26.96 0.07
C MET A 498 -2.26 26.46 -0.28
N GLU A 499 -1.46 26.17 0.73
CA GLU A 499 -0.07 25.77 0.55
C GLU A 499 0.18 24.44 1.23
N ASP A 500 0.92 23.57 0.57
CA ASP A 500 1.43 22.33 1.14
C ASP A 500 2.77 21.95 0.50
N ALA A 501 3.53 21.13 1.18
CA ALA A 501 4.80 20.62 0.69
C ALA A 501 5.05 19.20 1.17
N LYS A 502 5.40 18.32 0.25
CA LYS A 502 5.78 16.95 0.55
C LYS A 502 7.00 16.54 -0.28
N HIS A 503 8.01 15.97 0.40
CA HIS A 503 9.33 15.74 -0.20
C HIS A 503 9.89 17.07 -0.77
N SER A 504 10.44 17.06 -1.99
CA SER A 504 10.88 18.28 -2.69
C SER A 504 9.79 18.90 -3.57
N THR A 505 8.53 18.47 -3.44
CA THR A 505 7.38 19.00 -4.18
C THR A 505 6.58 19.95 -3.32
N GLN A 506 6.23 21.14 -3.87
CA GLN A 506 5.47 22.18 -3.22
C GLN A 506 4.21 22.48 -4.03
N PHE A 507 3.15 22.90 -3.36
CA PHE A 507 1.93 23.40 -3.97
C PHE A 507 1.61 24.78 -3.39
N SER A 508 1.13 25.67 -4.25
CA SER A 508 0.60 26.97 -3.86
C SER A 508 -0.63 27.29 -4.70
N GLY A 509 -1.75 27.51 -4.05
CA GLY A 509 -3.03 27.85 -4.64
C GLY A 509 -3.83 28.78 -3.72
N LYS A 510 -5.14 28.88 -3.98
CA LYS A 510 -6.10 29.62 -3.15
C LYS A 510 -7.36 28.81 -2.94
N SER A 511 -8.04 29.03 -1.84
CA SER A 511 -9.31 28.36 -1.56
C SER A 511 -10.42 28.74 -2.55
N THR A 512 -10.34 29.92 -3.21
CA THR A 512 -11.26 30.36 -4.28
C THR A 512 -11.00 29.67 -5.61
N ASP A 513 -9.84 29.05 -5.78
CA ASP A 513 -9.47 28.28 -6.98
C ASP A 513 -9.62 26.79 -6.70
N SER A 514 -10.83 26.39 -6.26
CA SER A 514 -11.12 25.05 -5.81
C SER A 514 -12.13 24.30 -6.67
N LEU A 515 -11.98 22.98 -6.70
CA LEU A 515 -12.99 22.02 -7.11
C LEU A 515 -13.38 21.19 -5.89
N ILE A 516 -14.63 21.30 -5.48
CA ILE A 516 -15.16 20.55 -4.33
C ILE A 516 -15.69 19.23 -4.83
N ILE A 517 -15.17 18.14 -4.29
CA ILE A 517 -15.52 16.78 -4.73
C ILE A 517 -16.14 15.96 -3.60
N ASN A 518 -17.10 15.10 -4.00
CA ASN A 518 -17.65 14.05 -3.14
C ASN A 518 -17.69 12.74 -3.89
N TYR A 519 -17.20 11.67 -3.25
CA TYR A 519 -17.12 10.34 -3.85
C TYR A 519 -17.36 9.25 -2.81
N GLU A 520 -18.49 8.56 -2.93
CA GLU A 520 -18.92 7.49 -2.02
C GLU A 520 -19.35 6.25 -2.82
N PRO A 521 -18.39 5.52 -3.41
CA PRO A 521 -18.69 4.40 -4.30
C PRO A 521 -19.45 3.26 -3.63
N GLN A 522 -19.33 3.10 -2.31
CA GLN A 522 -20.07 2.08 -1.53
C GLN A 522 -21.61 2.32 -1.59
N LEU A 523 -22.03 3.56 -1.82
CA LEU A 523 -23.44 3.93 -1.97
C LEU A 523 -23.91 3.91 -3.43
N GLY A 524 -23.07 3.39 -4.36
CA GLY A 524 -23.36 3.41 -5.79
C GLY A 524 -23.32 4.80 -6.41
N GLN A 525 -22.67 5.76 -5.73
CA GLN A 525 -22.57 7.17 -6.16
C GLN A 525 -21.42 7.35 -7.14
N CYS A 526 -21.68 8.13 -8.22
CA CYS A 526 -20.64 8.65 -9.07
C CYS A 526 -19.78 9.72 -8.37
N LEU A 527 -18.64 10.09 -8.93
CA LEU A 527 -17.91 11.27 -8.49
C LEU A 527 -18.76 12.54 -8.75
N TRP A 528 -18.97 13.33 -7.73
CA TRP A 528 -19.66 14.62 -7.86
C TRP A 528 -18.68 15.77 -7.68
N VAL A 529 -18.80 16.77 -8.56
CA VAL A 529 -18.21 18.09 -8.35
C VAL A 529 -19.35 18.98 -7.84
N ILE A 530 -19.25 19.36 -6.56
CA ILE A 530 -20.29 20.10 -5.86
C ILE A 530 -20.19 21.58 -6.20
N SER A 531 -21.27 22.16 -6.70
CA SER A 531 -21.41 23.58 -6.99
C SER A 531 -22.48 24.24 -6.08
N PRO A 532 -22.58 25.58 -6.03
CA PRO A 532 -23.61 26.25 -5.24
C PRO A 532 -25.04 25.79 -5.55
N GLU A 533 -25.28 25.36 -6.78
CA GLU A 533 -26.58 24.83 -7.22
C GLU A 533 -26.95 23.52 -6.51
N ASN A 534 -25.95 22.79 -6.02
CA ASN A 534 -26.12 21.54 -5.29
C ASN A 534 -26.32 21.74 -3.78
N ALA A 535 -26.20 22.96 -3.25
CA ALA A 535 -26.27 23.23 -1.80
C ALA A 535 -27.61 22.80 -1.15
N ASN A 536 -28.70 22.82 -1.91
CA ASN A 536 -30.03 22.44 -1.42
C ASN A 536 -30.33 20.93 -1.50
N ILE A 537 -29.36 20.10 -1.96
CA ILE A 537 -29.52 18.66 -2.12
C ILE A 537 -29.24 17.97 -0.78
N PRO A 538 -30.19 17.22 -0.19
CA PRO A 538 -30.03 16.64 1.15
C PRO A 538 -28.86 15.66 1.29
N ILE A 539 -28.62 14.88 0.25
CA ILE A 539 -27.59 13.82 0.23
C ILE A 539 -26.16 14.35 0.13
N VAL A 540 -25.97 15.65 -0.18
CA VAL A 540 -24.64 16.28 -0.15
C VAL A 540 -24.27 16.57 1.32
N PRO A 541 -23.06 16.20 1.79
CA PRO A 541 -22.62 16.50 3.15
C PRO A 541 -22.70 18.00 3.49
N GLY A 542 -23.10 18.30 4.73
CA GLY A 542 -23.34 19.69 5.17
C GLY A 542 -22.14 20.60 4.98
N ILE A 543 -20.95 20.11 5.36
CA ILE A 543 -19.69 20.86 5.21
C ILE A 543 -19.38 21.20 3.74
N LEU A 544 -19.71 20.31 2.79
CA LEU A 544 -19.53 20.56 1.37
C LEU A 544 -20.56 21.55 0.81
N LYS A 545 -21.79 21.56 1.37
CA LYS A 545 -22.78 22.59 1.03
C LYS A 545 -22.28 23.97 1.39
N ASP A 546 -21.77 24.12 2.61
CA ASP A 546 -21.34 25.40 3.15
C ASP A 546 -20.19 26.01 2.34
N ILE A 547 -19.25 25.17 1.85
CA ILE A 547 -18.11 25.63 1.04
C ILE A 547 -18.39 25.61 -0.47
N SER A 548 -19.56 25.14 -0.92
CA SER A 548 -19.89 25.04 -2.34
C SER A 548 -19.67 26.34 -3.17
N PRO A 549 -19.78 27.56 -2.57
CA PRO A 549 -19.45 28.78 -3.26
C PRO A 549 -18.00 28.91 -3.74
N LEU A 550 -17.08 28.11 -3.17
CA LEU A 550 -15.67 28.09 -3.58
C LEU A 550 -15.42 27.29 -4.88
N THR A 551 -16.41 26.54 -5.35
CA THR A 551 -16.24 25.75 -6.58
C THR A 551 -16.16 26.66 -7.80
N ASN A 552 -15.03 26.61 -8.47
CA ASN A 552 -14.76 27.33 -9.71
C ASN A 552 -14.69 26.37 -10.90
N LEU A 553 -15.81 26.17 -11.59
CA LEU A 553 -15.89 25.27 -12.74
C LEU A 553 -15.06 25.71 -13.93
N ASN A 554 -14.63 27.00 -14.00
CA ASN A 554 -13.74 27.49 -15.07
C ASN A 554 -12.33 26.89 -14.98
N LEU A 555 -11.98 26.24 -13.87
CA LEU A 555 -10.72 25.51 -13.74
C LEU A 555 -10.72 24.19 -14.55
N ILE A 556 -11.89 23.74 -15.00
CA ILE A 556 -12.05 22.55 -15.84
C ILE A 556 -11.98 23.00 -17.31
N GLU A 557 -10.98 22.54 -18.01
CA GLU A 557 -10.73 22.87 -19.40
C GLU A 557 -11.05 21.67 -20.32
N GLN A 558 -11.53 21.95 -21.53
CA GLN A 558 -11.74 20.92 -22.54
C GLN A 558 -10.41 20.40 -23.09
N SER A 559 -10.33 19.11 -23.35
CA SER A 559 -9.21 18.49 -24.06
C SER A 559 -9.73 17.47 -25.06
N ASP A 560 -9.17 17.48 -26.27
CA ASP A 560 -9.54 16.53 -27.32
C ASP A 560 -8.90 15.14 -27.13
N SER A 561 -7.96 15.01 -26.20
CA SER A 561 -7.28 13.75 -25.93
C SER A 561 -7.20 13.47 -24.42
N PRO A 562 -7.46 12.23 -24.00
CA PRO A 562 -7.30 11.84 -22.60
C PRO A 562 -5.83 11.95 -22.19
N PRO A 563 -5.55 12.20 -20.90
CA PRO A 563 -4.18 12.22 -20.38
C PRO A 563 -3.43 10.93 -20.69
N PRO A 564 -2.17 11.01 -21.15
CA PRO A 564 -1.41 9.85 -21.63
C PRO A 564 -1.21 8.76 -20.57
N PHE A 565 -1.11 9.14 -19.30
CA PHE A 565 -0.87 8.22 -18.18
C PHE A 565 -2.02 7.23 -17.97
N LEU A 566 -3.26 7.67 -18.21
CA LEU A 566 -4.43 6.81 -18.10
C LEU A 566 -4.35 5.55 -18.96
N GLN A 567 -3.90 5.70 -20.20
CA GLN A 567 -3.78 4.58 -21.14
C GLN A 567 -2.69 3.58 -20.73
N THR A 568 -1.74 4.02 -19.88
CA THR A 568 -0.60 3.20 -19.46
C THR A 568 -0.94 2.31 -18.26
N ILE A 569 -1.75 2.81 -17.34
CA ILE A 569 -2.00 2.15 -16.04
C ILE A 569 -3.38 1.52 -15.97
N PHE A 570 -4.40 2.20 -16.48
CA PHE A 570 -5.75 1.74 -16.31
C PHE A 570 -6.21 0.93 -17.53
N PRO A 571 -6.66 -0.30 -17.31
CA PRO A 571 -7.25 -1.08 -18.39
C PRO A 571 -8.48 -0.35 -18.94
N THR A 572 -8.72 -0.50 -20.25
CA THR A 572 -9.95 -0.02 -20.86
C THR A 572 -11.13 -0.67 -20.17
N GLN A 573 -11.88 0.10 -19.42
CA GLN A 573 -13.10 -0.40 -18.77
C GLN A 573 -14.30 -0.11 -19.66
N PRO A 574 -15.30 -0.99 -19.73
CA PRO A 574 -16.55 -0.69 -20.43
C PRO A 574 -17.22 0.53 -19.80
N ASP A 575 -17.96 1.28 -20.62
CA ASP A 575 -18.77 2.38 -20.12
C ASP A 575 -19.84 1.85 -19.13
N ASP A 576 -20.05 2.63 -18.09
CA ASP A 576 -21.10 2.46 -17.09
C ASP A 576 -21.90 3.75 -16.95
N TRP A 577 -22.89 3.76 -16.07
CA TRP A 577 -23.67 4.99 -15.83
C TRP A 577 -22.76 6.18 -15.47
N CYS A 578 -21.80 5.99 -14.58
CA CYS A 578 -20.94 7.09 -14.13
C CYS A 578 -20.10 7.68 -15.27
N ALA A 579 -19.68 6.88 -16.25
CA ALA A 579 -18.99 7.41 -17.43
C ALA A 579 -19.88 8.35 -18.26
N TYR A 580 -21.17 8.00 -18.44
CA TYR A 580 -22.14 8.87 -19.13
C TYR A 580 -22.46 10.11 -18.31
N TYR A 581 -22.63 9.96 -17.00
CA TYR A 581 -22.88 11.09 -16.10
C TYR A 581 -21.75 12.12 -16.12
N GLN A 582 -20.49 11.68 -16.08
CA GLN A 582 -19.34 12.60 -16.09
C GLN A 582 -19.23 13.35 -17.42
N ARG A 583 -19.38 12.66 -18.54
CA ARG A 583 -19.42 13.30 -19.88
C ARG A 583 -20.61 14.24 -20.02
N GLY A 584 -21.79 13.81 -19.54
CA GLY A 584 -23.01 14.62 -19.54
C GLY A 584 -22.87 15.87 -18.69
N SER A 585 -22.27 15.76 -17.49
CA SER A 585 -22.02 16.91 -16.62
C SER A 585 -21.00 17.90 -17.22
N LEU A 586 -20.00 17.40 -17.96
CA LEU A 586 -19.05 18.26 -18.68
C LEU A 586 -19.73 18.99 -19.83
N THR A 587 -20.48 18.27 -20.69
CA THR A 587 -21.19 18.91 -21.83
C THR A 587 -22.28 19.88 -21.34
N HIS A 588 -22.94 19.58 -20.24
CA HIS A 588 -23.87 20.47 -19.53
C HIS A 588 -23.16 21.78 -19.09
N GLN A 589 -22.00 21.68 -18.41
CA GLN A 589 -21.21 22.85 -18.03
C GLN A 589 -20.85 23.73 -19.22
N LEU A 590 -20.56 23.11 -20.38
CA LEU A 590 -20.22 23.79 -21.64
C LEU A 590 -21.47 24.28 -22.40
N LYS A 591 -22.68 24.06 -21.88
CA LYS A 591 -23.96 24.38 -22.48
C LYS A 591 -24.19 23.70 -23.85
N ASP A 592 -23.54 22.56 -24.08
CA ASP A 592 -23.81 21.71 -25.26
C ASP A 592 -25.00 20.77 -24.94
N TRP A 593 -26.20 21.37 -24.93
CA TRP A 593 -27.42 20.69 -24.53
C TRP A 593 -27.75 19.47 -25.40
N ASN A 594 -27.52 19.57 -26.70
CA ASN A 594 -27.79 18.47 -27.63
C ASN A 594 -26.89 17.26 -27.34
N LYS A 595 -25.61 17.49 -27.10
CA LYS A 595 -24.68 16.40 -26.75
C LYS A 595 -24.98 15.81 -25.38
N THR A 596 -25.41 16.63 -24.41
CA THR A 596 -25.84 16.17 -23.10
C THR A 596 -27.05 15.23 -23.23
N ILE A 597 -28.05 15.59 -24.05
CA ILE A 597 -29.23 14.77 -24.34
C ILE A 597 -28.84 13.47 -25.05
N ALA A 598 -27.97 13.54 -26.07
CA ALA A 598 -27.51 12.36 -26.78
C ALA A 598 -26.84 11.33 -25.85
N LEU A 599 -26.01 11.80 -24.89
CA LEU A 599 -25.40 10.94 -23.88
C LEU A 599 -26.43 10.28 -22.95
N TRP A 600 -27.49 10.99 -22.57
CA TRP A 600 -28.60 10.42 -21.81
C TRP A 600 -29.31 9.32 -22.61
N GLN A 601 -29.62 9.58 -23.87
CA GLN A 601 -30.32 8.62 -24.73
C GLN A 601 -29.47 7.34 -24.93
N GLU A 602 -28.21 7.51 -25.26
CA GLU A 602 -27.28 6.40 -25.42
C GLU A 602 -27.15 5.55 -24.14
N ALA A 603 -27.02 6.19 -22.96
CA ALA A 603 -26.98 5.49 -21.69
C ALA A 603 -28.27 4.69 -21.44
N SER A 604 -29.42 5.32 -21.71
CA SER A 604 -30.74 4.71 -21.51
C SER A 604 -30.97 3.51 -22.46
N GLU A 605 -30.56 3.62 -23.73
CA GLU A 605 -30.62 2.53 -24.72
C GLU A 605 -29.78 1.32 -24.29
N LYS A 606 -28.62 1.56 -23.63
CA LYS A 606 -27.75 0.53 -23.09
C LYS A 606 -28.21 0.00 -21.72
N GLY A 607 -29.30 0.53 -21.17
CA GLY A 607 -29.86 0.11 -19.88
C GLY A 607 -29.14 0.68 -18.67
N PHE A 608 -28.30 1.71 -18.84
CA PHE A 608 -27.63 2.39 -17.72
C PHE A 608 -28.54 3.47 -17.11
N HIS A 609 -28.60 3.50 -15.77
CA HIS A 609 -29.45 4.40 -15.03
C HIS A 609 -28.74 5.01 -13.82
N PRO A 610 -29.10 6.26 -13.42
CA PRO A 610 -28.62 6.86 -12.18
C PRO A 610 -28.99 6.04 -10.95
N ALA A 611 -28.07 5.99 -9.99
CA ALA A 611 -28.35 5.47 -8.65
C ALA A 611 -28.86 6.57 -7.70
N ASN A 612 -28.72 7.85 -8.07
CA ASN A 612 -29.02 9.01 -7.25
C ASN A 612 -29.84 10.07 -8.00
N GLY A 613 -30.74 10.76 -7.29
CA GLY A 613 -31.55 11.84 -7.86
C GLY A 613 -30.74 13.03 -8.36
N LEU A 614 -29.60 13.34 -7.71
CA LEU A 614 -28.68 14.41 -8.15
C LEU A 614 -28.17 14.18 -9.57
N GLU A 615 -27.92 12.95 -9.94
CA GLU A 615 -27.31 12.60 -11.22
C GLU A 615 -28.26 12.82 -12.43
N TYR A 616 -29.54 13.10 -12.20
CA TYR A 616 -30.49 13.50 -13.23
C TYR A 616 -30.40 14.99 -13.60
N LEU A 617 -29.92 15.85 -12.69
CA LEU A 617 -30.01 17.30 -12.85
C LEU A 617 -29.41 17.84 -14.18
N PRO A 618 -28.21 17.41 -14.62
CA PRO A 618 -27.64 17.92 -15.90
C PRO A 618 -28.54 17.62 -17.10
N PHE A 619 -29.20 16.47 -17.08
CA PHE A 619 -30.06 16.02 -18.18
C PHE A 619 -31.44 16.66 -18.13
N ILE A 620 -32.01 16.88 -16.95
CA ILE A 620 -33.26 17.62 -16.76
C ILE A 620 -33.07 19.03 -17.33
N GLU A 621 -32.00 19.72 -16.97
CA GLU A 621 -31.69 21.05 -17.46
C GLU A 621 -31.49 21.08 -18.98
N ALA A 622 -30.73 20.12 -19.53
CA ALA A 622 -30.52 20.05 -20.98
C ALA A 622 -31.83 19.91 -21.76
N TYR A 623 -32.75 19.05 -21.31
CA TYR A 623 -34.08 18.93 -21.94
C TYR A 623 -34.92 20.21 -21.80
N ALA A 624 -34.85 20.89 -20.67
CA ALA A 624 -35.57 22.15 -20.45
C ALA A 624 -35.01 23.26 -21.39
N GLN A 625 -33.70 23.34 -21.54
CA GLN A 625 -33.04 24.36 -22.38
C GLN A 625 -33.32 24.21 -23.90
N VAL A 626 -33.59 22.98 -24.35
CA VAL A 626 -34.00 22.75 -25.77
C VAL A 626 -35.53 22.75 -25.93
N GLY A 627 -36.31 23.08 -24.90
CA GLY A 627 -37.76 23.18 -24.96
C GLY A 627 -38.50 21.83 -24.87
N ASN A 628 -37.86 20.73 -24.57
CA ASN A 628 -38.51 19.43 -24.36
C ASN A 628 -38.99 19.27 -22.90
N TRP A 629 -39.98 20.08 -22.57
CA TRP A 629 -40.52 20.21 -21.22
C TRP A 629 -41.14 18.93 -20.67
N ASN A 630 -41.74 18.11 -21.52
CA ASN A 630 -42.34 16.84 -21.11
C ASN A 630 -41.27 15.87 -20.60
N GLN A 631 -40.17 15.72 -21.32
CA GLN A 631 -39.08 14.85 -20.89
C GLN A 631 -38.38 15.36 -19.62
N ALA A 632 -38.15 16.69 -19.54
CA ALA A 632 -37.62 17.31 -18.32
C ALA A 632 -38.50 17.02 -17.09
N PHE A 633 -39.83 17.09 -17.24
CA PHE A 633 -40.77 16.78 -16.17
C PHE A 633 -40.74 15.29 -15.76
N GLU A 634 -40.71 14.36 -16.71
CA GLU A 634 -40.62 12.92 -16.40
C GLU A 634 -39.33 12.56 -15.67
N LEU A 635 -38.17 13.12 -16.09
CA LEU A 635 -36.91 12.93 -15.39
C LEU A 635 -36.97 13.55 -13.97
N THR A 636 -37.62 14.70 -13.81
CA THR A 636 -37.82 15.33 -12.49
C THR A 636 -38.56 14.43 -11.54
N LYS A 637 -39.67 13.82 -11.98
CA LYS A 637 -40.44 12.87 -11.13
C LYS A 637 -39.58 11.66 -10.75
N THR A 638 -38.83 11.14 -11.71
CA THR A 638 -37.95 9.98 -11.48
C THR A 638 -36.87 10.32 -10.46
N SER A 639 -36.18 11.46 -10.61
CA SER A 639 -35.17 11.97 -9.67
C SER A 639 -35.77 12.09 -8.24
N ASN A 640 -36.93 12.69 -8.09
CA ASN A 640 -37.57 12.85 -6.79
C ASN A 640 -37.98 11.52 -6.16
N LYS A 641 -38.43 10.57 -6.98
CA LYS A 641 -38.77 9.22 -6.50
C LYS A 641 -37.57 8.43 -6.04
N LEU A 642 -36.43 8.62 -6.70
CA LEU A 642 -35.19 7.86 -6.43
C LEU A 642 -34.53 8.33 -5.14
N SER A 643 -34.47 9.63 -4.88
CA SER A 643 -33.80 10.21 -3.71
C SER A 643 -34.75 11.11 -2.92
N LYS A 644 -34.99 10.74 -1.66
CA LYS A 644 -35.85 11.52 -0.75
C LYS A 644 -35.26 12.92 -0.51
N GLY A 645 -36.13 13.94 -0.50
CA GLY A 645 -35.75 15.32 -0.16
C GLY A 645 -35.17 16.11 -1.33
N MET A 646 -35.25 15.60 -2.56
CA MET A 646 -34.85 16.33 -3.76
C MET A 646 -35.76 17.50 -4.12
N GLU A 647 -36.96 17.61 -3.50
CA GLU A 647 -37.99 18.60 -3.85
C GLU A 647 -37.42 20.02 -3.91
N ASN A 648 -36.74 20.46 -2.87
CA ASN A 648 -36.19 21.82 -2.80
C ASN A 648 -35.14 22.11 -3.89
N ALA A 649 -34.28 21.14 -4.18
CA ALA A 649 -33.27 21.27 -5.23
C ALA A 649 -33.90 21.33 -6.62
N LEU A 650 -34.87 20.46 -6.88
CA LEU A 650 -35.63 20.43 -8.13
C LEU A 650 -36.47 21.70 -8.30
N CYS A 651 -37.18 22.17 -7.26
CA CYS A 651 -37.91 23.44 -7.30
C CYS A 651 -36.98 24.63 -7.65
N SER A 652 -35.79 24.68 -7.02
CA SER A 652 -34.79 25.71 -7.33
C SER A 652 -34.29 25.62 -8.77
N ALA A 653 -34.04 24.41 -9.28
CA ALA A 653 -33.64 24.18 -10.65
C ALA A 653 -34.71 24.65 -11.63
N TRP A 654 -36.00 24.29 -11.43
CA TRP A 654 -37.10 24.70 -12.29
C TRP A 654 -37.37 26.22 -12.23
N SER A 655 -37.14 26.86 -11.09
CA SER A 655 -37.18 28.33 -10.99
C SER A 655 -36.11 29.00 -11.84
N ARG A 656 -34.87 28.43 -11.88
CA ARG A 656 -33.83 28.88 -12.78
C ARG A 656 -34.17 28.68 -14.25
N PHE A 657 -34.73 27.53 -14.62
CA PHE A 657 -35.14 27.26 -16.01
C PHE A 657 -36.21 28.26 -16.47
N GLN A 658 -37.18 28.59 -15.59
CA GLN A 658 -38.16 29.61 -15.86
C GLN A 658 -37.56 30.98 -16.19
N GLN A 659 -36.46 31.34 -15.49
CA GLN A 659 -35.78 32.64 -15.70
C GLN A 659 -34.89 32.65 -16.92
N GLN A 660 -34.34 31.52 -17.29
CA GLN A 660 -33.32 31.39 -18.34
C GLN A 660 -33.91 31.08 -19.73
N THR A 661 -35.16 30.70 -19.82
CA THR A 661 -35.81 30.29 -21.09
C THR A 661 -36.96 31.22 -21.43
N GLU A 662 -37.27 31.32 -22.71
CA GLU A 662 -38.38 32.13 -23.23
C GLU A 662 -39.72 31.50 -22.78
N SER A 663 -40.76 32.34 -22.57
CA SER A 663 -42.10 31.90 -22.22
C SER A 663 -42.74 31.16 -23.38
N SER A 664 -43.28 29.98 -23.10
CA SER A 664 -44.12 29.23 -24.03
C SER A 664 -45.24 28.52 -23.27
N PRO A 665 -46.38 28.20 -23.91
CA PRO A 665 -47.45 27.44 -23.26
C PRO A 665 -47.00 26.08 -22.68
N GLU A 666 -46.11 25.42 -23.39
CA GLU A 666 -45.55 24.12 -22.95
C GLU A 666 -44.69 24.28 -21.72
N ARG A 667 -43.83 25.31 -21.66
CA ARG A 667 -42.99 25.63 -20.49
C ARG A 667 -43.83 25.93 -19.29
N ASP A 668 -44.80 26.86 -19.45
CA ASP A 668 -45.62 27.35 -18.32
C ASP A 668 -46.49 26.23 -17.76
N ASN A 669 -47.04 25.36 -18.62
CA ASN A 669 -47.76 24.16 -18.18
C ASN A 669 -46.84 23.16 -17.44
N ALA A 670 -45.60 22.93 -17.91
CA ALA A 670 -44.67 22.06 -17.23
C ALA A 670 -44.26 22.59 -15.85
N ILE A 671 -44.07 23.90 -15.71
CA ILE A 671 -43.78 24.54 -14.43
C ILE A 671 -44.95 24.36 -13.45
N VAL A 672 -46.20 24.54 -13.89
CA VAL A 672 -47.37 24.28 -13.04
C VAL A 672 -47.39 22.82 -12.56
N LYS A 673 -47.22 21.86 -13.46
CA LYS A 673 -47.16 20.44 -13.12
C LYS A 673 -46.07 20.11 -12.10
N VAL A 674 -44.88 20.70 -12.23
CA VAL A 674 -43.78 20.50 -11.28
C VAL A 674 -44.11 21.09 -9.93
N LYS A 675 -44.70 22.31 -9.89
CA LYS A 675 -45.11 22.92 -8.63
C LYS A 675 -46.15 22.08 -7.88
N GLU A 676 -47.12 21.53 -8.61
CA GLU A 676 -48.10 20.63 -8.04
C GLU A 676 -47.47 19.30 -7.56
N ALA A 677 -46.61 18.69 -8.35
CA ALA A 677 -46.01 17.40 -8.06
C ALA A 677 -45.02 17.41 -6.91
N LEU A 678 -44.25 18.51 -6.76
CA LEU A 678 -43.16 18.65 -5.77
C LEU A 678 -43.58 19.54 -4.58
N GLY A 679 -44.70 20.26 -4.66
CA GLY A 679 -45.10 21.23 -3.63
C GLY A 679 -44.22 22.48 -3.59
N CYS A 680 -43.68 22.91 -4.74
CA CYS A 680 -42.87 24.12 -4.84
C CYS A 680 -43.65 25.37 -4.46
N LYS A 681 -43.08 26.20 -3.60
CA LYS A 681 -43.61 27.48 -3.16
C LYS A 681 -43.38 28.60 -4.16
#